data_43932852176ad692ef5c833fc565dcbc
#
_entry.id   43932852176ad692ef5c833fc565dcbc
#
_cell.length_a   1.000
_cell.length_b   1.000
_cell.length_c   1.000
_cell.angle_alpha   90.00
_cell.angle_beta   90.00
_cell.angle_gamma   90.00
#
_symmetry.space_group_name_H-M   'P 1'
#
loop_
_entity.id
_entity.type
_entity.pdbx_description
1 polymer ?
#
loop_
_entity_poly.entity_id
_entity_poly.type
_entity_poly.pdbx_seq_one_letter_code
_entity_poly.pdbx_strand_id
1 'polypeptide(L)'
;MNRRRRSRSTDQASSPSKRRKIVACQRCHDHKIKCSGDQPCAKCRQVGCADKCQYTPRDRQVKVSESYLNLLESENQRLKEQSASSANATEADHDAEPEPVPPADAPDESNTSVRNPLIGDRAWFHRYDPSTPPLFIGEAACTAFATRFRRFLTGNNALPHIPRTQYVKEEQIAEANATNVQWPSFHQARLLVKIAIRQVGSIYHLVLRKSTLEKLEEIYRTGDFDCTVNQCKFFALFAFGEAYSMRAEPLSGSRVPGTSYFARALSLGQVLPERTSITHLETLLLLSLFSYYLNRRHSALVLIGTALRLGLSIGLNHNIPESQLIDPVERQHRIRIWWTIYIFDRMWGSKMGHPSQIPDDDIHLDMPSNISPAQLHEEQFTDTEYLTANVKLARIVGETIAKLYSRRKYSETFLQRVQKLLKALKSWVETLPEHLRLNDDDPGTYMKHISSLHLSFNQCVILTTRPTLLHLLMKLNETNSPSTNHESISQPVLTLGEACIHAARHSHTLILTKWINGSLPVFGYFHAHYLFSSALVLAMSSFLPIGSPSDLGAFESGLEVLRSMSENGNLAASEFYHNLEQVKQCLDLRKSKEPKSTSNADQQPSTTASGSGPTIPSTFPPTVSTVPPATTVSDPPLLTTAEADLISNNPGYGHAQGSNPTFTPGNLTFPTTAGGITTAMAFLEPTMQDFLAQSDFDLGLLHPVDTFMNDENLYTCHDL
;
A
#
# COMPACT_ATOMS: atom_id res chain seq x y z
N MET A 1 38.68 73.86 -9.62
CA MET A 1 37.30 74.29 -9.30
C MET A 1 36.51 73.04 -8.85
N ASN A 2 36.23 72.93 -7.57
CA ASN A 2 35.59 71.83 -6.88
C ASN A 2 34.08 71.78 -7.19
N ARG A 3 33.57 70.58 -7.55
CA ARG A 3 32.15 70.27 -7.38
C ARG A 3 32.01 68.91 -6.70
N ARG A 4 31.61 68.94 -5.44
CA ARG A 4 31.20 67.82 -4.60
C ARG A 4 30.00 67.11 -5.21
N ARG A 5 30.09 65.74 -5.44
CA ARG A 5 28.94 64.86 -5.68
C ARG A 5 28.39 64.43 -4.33
N ARG A 6 27.12 64.73 -4.09
CA ARG A 6 26.32 64.18 -3.00
C ARG A 6 25.82 62.81 -3.44
N SER A 7 26.09 61.78 -2.67
CA SER A 7 25.50 60.46 -2.80
C SER A 7 24.04 60.50 -2.27
N ARG A 8 23.10 60.13 -3.09
CA ARG A 8 21.70 59.85 -2.69
C ARG A 8 21.64 58.39 -2.22
N SER A 9 21.30 58.22 -0.93
CA SER A 9 20.86 56.96 -0.37
C SER A 9 19.42 56.70 -0.85
N THR A 10 19.20 55.53 -1.46
CA THR A 10 17.88 55.04 -1.83
C THR A 10 17.25 54.38 -0.61
N ASP A 11 16.27 55.07 -0.02
CA ASP A 11 15.38 54.51 0.98
C ASP A 11 14.47 53.46 0.32
N GLN A 12 14.63 52.20 0.70
CA GLN A 12 13.65 51.15 0.42
C GLN A 12 12.44 51.34 1.33
N ALA A 13 11.32 51.66 0.73
CA ALA A 13 10.01 51.72 1.39
C ALA A 13 9.58 50.31 1.82
N SER A 14 9.72 50.03 3.11
CA SER A 14 9.08 48.88 3.75
C SER A 14 7.59 49.17 3.96
N SER A 15 6.74 48.24 3.51
CA SER A 15 5.29 48.20 3.74
C SER A 15 4.95 48.31 5.24
N PRO A 16 3.85 48.98 5.63
CA PRO A 16 3.51 49.20 7.03
C PRO A 16 3.03 47.89 7.68
N SER A 17 3.88 47.26 8.46
CA SER A 17 3.46 46.22 9.38
C SER A 17 2.46 46.80 10.39
N LYS A 18 1.28 46.17 10.55
CA LYS A 18 0.28 46.51 11.56
C LYS A 18 0.96 46.56 12.94
N ARG A 19 1.20 47.74 13.49
CA ARG A 19 1.73 47.96 14.85
C ARG A 19 0.84 47.20 15.84
N ARG A 20 1.35 46.16 16.49
CA ARG A 20 0.72 45.51 17.64
C ARG A 20 0.49 46.59 18.71
N LYS A 21 -0.77 46.73 19.19
CA LYS A 21 -1.08 47.63 20.28
C LYS A 21 -0.28 47.20 21.52
N ILE A 22 0.63 48.03 21.96
CA ILE A 22 1.45 47.81 23.16
C ILE A 22 0.50 47.83 24.37
N VAL A 23 0.47 46.71 25.13
CA VAL A 23 -0.31 46.58 26.37
C VAL A 23 0.56 47.09 27.51
N ALA A 24 0.00 47.93 28.42
CA ALA A 24 0.70 48.42 29.58
C ALA A 24 0.79 47.32 30.66
N CYS A 25 1.91 47.25 31.41
CA CYS A 25 1.98 46.40 32.60
C CYS A 25 1.01 46.92 33.67
N GLN A 26 0.59 46.05 34.59
CA GLN A 26 -0.43 46.34 35.58
C GLN A 26 -0.13 47.65 36.37
N ARG A 27 1.09 47.80 36.89
CA ARG A 27 1.51 49.02 37.58
C ARG A 27 1.40 50.28 36.71
N CYS A 28 1.86 50.26 35.47
CA CYS A 28 1.75 51.43 34.56
C CYS A 28 0.31 51.72 34.19
N HIS A 29 -0.54 50.71 34.10
CA HIS A 29 -1.98 50.84 33.88
C HIS A 29 -2.67 51.54 35.05
N ASP A 30 -2.43 51.05 36.28
CA ASP A 30 -3.06 51.59 37.49
C ASP A 30 -2.66 53.02 37.77
N HIS A 31 -1.39 53.38 37.50
CA HIS A 31 -0.90 54.74 37.65
C HIS A 31 -1.09 55.61 36.39
N LYS A 32 -1.81 55.11 35.36
CA LYS A 32 -2.08 55.82 34.10
C LYS A 32 -0.82 56.40 33.42
N ILE A 33 0.31 55.68 33.51
CA ILE A 33 1.60 56.07 32.94
C ILE A 33 1.84 55.34 31.63
N LYS A 34 2.43 56.00 30.63
CA LYS A 34 2.79 55.38 29.34
C LYS A 34 3.84 54.29 29.55
N CYS A 35 3.51 53.05 29.20
CA CYS A 35 4.38 51.89 29.30
C CYS A 35 5.17 51.64 28.03
N SER A 36 6.46 51.22 28.14
CA SER A 36 7.29 50.86 26.97
C SER A 36 6.98 49.50 26.38
N GLY A 37 6.32 48.59 27.12
CA GLY A 37 5.98 47.27 26.65
C GLY A 37 7.06 46.17 26.88
N ASP A 38 8.23 46.56 27.39
CA ASP A 38 9.32 45.64 27.72
C ASP A 38 9.10 44.98 29.10
N GLN A 39 9.71 43.88 29.40
CA GLN A 39 9.59 43.23 30.71
C GLN A 39 10.96 43.08 31.39
N PRO A 40 11.25 43.86 32.44
CA PRO A 40 10.47 44.94 33.02
C PRO A 40 10.46 46.19 32.15
N CYS A 41 9.33 46.91 32.13
CA CYS A 41 9.21 48.13 31.29
C CYS A 41 10.16 49.25 31.77
N ALA A 42 10.54 50.16 30.87
CA ALA A 42 11.49 51.24 31.14
C ALA A 42 11.09 52.08 32.38
N LYS A 43 9.80 52.34 32.57
CA LYS A 43 9.30 53.13 33.71
C LYS A 43 9.39 52.34 35.03
N CYS A 44 9.07 51.06 35.05
CA CYS A 44 9.22 50.22 36.26
C CYS A 44 10.70 50.04 36.64
N ARG A 45 11.59 49.97 35.66
CA ARG A 45 13.04 49.88 35.87
C ARG A 45 13.57 51.22 36.44
N GLN A 46 13.13 52.34 35.91
CA GLN A 46 13.57 53.68 36.34
C GLN A 46 13.17 54.00 37.79
N VAL A 47 12.06 53.44 38.29
CA VAL A 47 11.55 53.71 39.64
C VAL A 47 11.92 52.56 40.61
N GLY A 48 12.81 51.64 40.22
CA GLY A 48 13.27 50.55 41.09
C GLY A 48 12.22 49.47 41.41
N CYS A 49 11.11 49.39 40.62
CA CYS A 49 10.01 48.46 40.85
C CYS A 49 9.97 47.39 39.72
N ALA A 50 11.09 46.86 39.29
CA ALA A 50 11.19 45.86 38.23
C ALA A 50 10.41 44.61 38.56
N ASP A 51 10.45 44.14 39.82
CA ASP A 51 9.80 42.92 40.32
C ASP A 51 8.26 42.99 40.27
N LYS A 52 7.69 44.23 40.29
CA LYS A 52 6.23 44.46 40.21
C LYS A 52 5.74 44.73 38.79
N CYS A 53 6.59 44.58 37.77
CA CYS A 53 6.24 44.81 36.37
C CYS A 53 5.60 43.54 35.76
N GLN A 54 4.34 43.30 36.06
CA GLN A 54 3.58 42.17 35.56
C GLN A 54 2.59 42.59 34.47
N TYR A 55 2.42 41.73 33.45
CA TYR A 55 1.44 41.85 32.37
C TYR A 55 0.36 40.81 32.57
N THR A 56 -0.88 41.22 32.77
CA THR A 56 -2.03 40.31 32.85
C THR A 56 -2.39 39.79 31.47
N PRO A 57 -2.54 38.49 31.29
CA PRO A 57 -3.09 37.92 30.04
C PRO A 57 -4.53 38.47 29.88
N ARG A 58 -4.82 38.96 28.67
CA ARG A 58 -6.19 39.39 28.33
C ARG A 58 -7.02 38.15 28.03
N ASP A 59 -8.07 38.00 28.79
CA ASP A 59 -9.12 37.02 28.47
C ASP A 59 -9.86 37.47 27.21
N ARG A 60 -10.03 36.56 26.26
CA ARG A 60 -10.71 36.82 25.00
C ARG A 60 -12.19 36.60 25.19
N GLN A 61 -12.96 37.69 25.19
CA GLN A 61 -14.41 37.58 25.20
C GLN A 61 -14.92 36.92 23.92
N VAL A 62 -15.59 35.78 24.05
CA VAL A 62 -16.26 35.06 22.98
C VAL A 62 -17.76 35.19 23.21
N LYS A 63 -18.52 35.53 22.16
CA LYS A 63 -19.98 35.50 22.21
C LYS A 63 -20.45 34.08 22.01
N VAL A 64 -21.08 33.48 23.01
CA VAL A 64 -21.73 32.17 22.96
C VAL A 64 -23.23 32.34 23.14
N SER A 65 -24.02 31.39 22.62
CA SER A 65 -25.47 31.39 22.83
C SER A 65 -25.79 30.97 24.29
N GLU A 66 -26.83 31.57 24.84
CA GLU A 66 -27.30 31.27 26.19
C GLU A 66 -27.66 29.80 26.38
N SER A 67 -28.24 29.16 25.34
CA SER A 67 -28.53 27.74 25.31
C SER A 67 -27.29 26.84 25.43
N TYR A 68 -26.15 27.25 24.84
CA TYR A 68 -24.88 26.53 24.97
C TYR A 68 -24.25 26.70 26.37
N LEU A 69 -24.39 27.88 26.98
CA LEU A 69 -23.96 28.12 28.35
C LEU A 69 -24.75 27.26 29.32
N ASN A 70 -26.07 27.23 29.20
CA ASN A 70 -26.94 26.41 30.05
C ASN A 70 -26.65 24.90 29.92
N LEU A 71 -26.29 24.45 28.71
CA LEU A 71 -25.90 23.05 28.46
C LEU A 71 -24.57 22.73 29.13
N LEU A 72 -23.57 23.59 29.07
CA LEU A 72 -22.31 23.44 29.77
C LEU A 72 -22.46 23.47 31.30
N GLU A 73 -23.33 24.32 31.83
CA GLU A 73 -23.58 24.40 33.26
C GLU A 73 -24.30 23.14 33.77
N SER A 74 -25.28 22.64 33.02
CA SER A 74 -25.99 21.40 33.40
C SER A 74 -25.05 20.18 33.36
N GLU A 75 -24.16 20.08 32.36
CA GLU A 75 -23.18 18.99 32.28
C GLU A 75 -22.12 19.08 33.41
N ASN A 76 -21.68 20.29 33.72
CA ASN A 76 -20.75 20.51 34.84
C ASN A 76 -21.38 20.11 36.19
N GLN A 77 -22.67 20.40 36.37
CA GLN A 77 -23.42 19.99 37.56
C GLN A 77 -23.50 18.46 37.63
N ARG A 78 -23.84 17.78 36.53
CA ARG A 78 -23.92 16.33 36.45
C ARG A 78 -22.59 15.65 36.79
N LEU A 79 -21.48 16.17 36.25
CA LEU A 79 -20.12 15.66 36.50
C LEU A 79 -19.69 15.85 37.97
N LYS A 80 -20.07 17.00 38.60
CA LYS A 80 -19.81 17.23 40.03
C LYS A 80 -20.58 16.27 40.89
N GLU A 81 -21.82 15.95 40.57
CA GLU A 81 -22.65 14.98 41.31
C GLU A 81 -22.11 13.55 41.16
N GLN A 82 -21.58 13.18 40.00
CA GLN A 82 -20.89 11.91 39.77
C GLN A 82 -19.58 11.80 40.57
N SER A 83 -18.79 12.85 40.64
CA SER A 83 -17.55 12.88 41.42
C SER A 83 -17.80 12.82 42.93
N ALA A 84 -18.89 13.44 43.41
CA ALA A 84 -19.29 13.40 44.81
C ALA A 84 -19.79 12.01 45.24
N SER A 85 -20.43 11.27 44.33
CA SER A 85 -20.86 9.88 44.61
C SER A 85 -19.71 8.87 44.55
N SER A 86 -18.64 9.14 43.83
CA SER A 86 -17.41 8.32 43.83
C SER A 86 -16.55 8.52 45.09
N ALA A 87 -16.59 9.71 45.70
CA ALA A 87 -15.78 10.03 46.87
C ALA A 87 -16.27 9.34 48.15
N ASN A 88 -17.54 8.87 48.20
CA ASN A 88 -18.12 8.19 49.37
C ASN A 88 -17.91 6.67 49.40
N ALA A 89 -17.14 6.11 48.48
CA ALA A 89 -16.93 4.66 48.35
C ALA A 89 -15.53 4.16 48.75
N THR A 90 -14.62 5.02 49.24
CA THR A 90 -13.25 4.62 49.60
C THR A 90 -12.82 5.22 50.95
N GLU A 91 -13.31 4.63 52.07
CA GLU A 91 -12.61 4.67 53.33
C GLU A 91 -12.43 3.21 53.81
N ALA A 92 -11.28 2.61 53.42
CA ALA A 92 -10.56 1.53 54.13
C ALA A 92 -9.38 1.08 53.26
N ASP A 93 -8.21 1.54 53.44
CA ASP A 93 -7.02 0.83 53.89
C ASP A 93 -5.77 1.73 53.71
N HIS A 94 -4.94 1.73 54.75
CA HIS A 94 -3.75 2.54 54.88
C HIS A 94 -2.51 1.78 54.37
N ASP A 95 -1.50 2.55 53.94
CA ASP A 95 -0.07 2.27 53.76
C ASP A 95 0.42 1.81 52.39
N ALA A 96 0.72 2.81 51.52
CA ALA A 96 1.84 2.75 50.57
C ALA A 96 2.21 4.18 50.10
N GLU A 97 3.50 4.47 50.07
CA GLU A 97 4.16 5.74 49.69
C GLU A 97 3.76 6.19 48.27
N PRO A 98 3.56 7.48 47.99
CA PRO A 98 3.10 7.94 46.67
C PRO A 98 4.27 8.10 45.67
N GLU A 99 4.23 7.34 44.58
CA GLU A 99 5.00 7.65 43.38
C GLU A 99 4.44 8.90 42.67
N PRO A 100 5.28 9.68 41.94
CA PRO A 100 4.83 10.93 41.35
C PRO A 100 3.86 10.70 40.18
N VAL A 101 2.63 11.20 40.38
CA VAL A 101 1.55 11.19 39.37
C VAL A 101 1.94 12.08 38.18
N PRO A 102 1.92 11.60 36.92
CA PRO A 102 2.07 12.45 35.75
C PRO A 102 0.86 13.41 35.64
N PRO A 103 1.02 14.63 35.06
CA PRO A 103 -0.03 15.62 35.02
C PRO A 103 -1.27 15.09 34.29
N ALA A 104 -2.43 15.29 34.92
CA ALA A 104 -3.74 14.92 34.38
C ALA A 104 -3.94 15.53 33.00
N ASP A 105 -4.14 14.68 32.00
CA ASP A 105 -4.49 15.06 30.65
C ASP A 105 -5.83 15.81 30.64
N ALA A 106 -5.90 16.83 29.76
CA ALA A 106 -7.10 17.62 29.53
C ALA A 106 -8.30 16.74 29.15
N PRO A 107 -9.54 17.11 29.49
CA PRO A 107 -10.71 16.28 29.24
C PRO A 107 -10.83 15.91 27.76
N ASP A 108 -10.93 14.61 27.52
CA ASP A 108 -11.02 14.01 26.20
C ASP A 108 -12.34 14.41 25.49
N GLU A 109 -12.26 15.37 24.57
CA GLU A 109 -13.36 15.72 23.66
C GLU A 109 -13.60 14.65 22.58
N SER A 110 -13.20 13.40 22.82
CA SER A 110 -13.06 12.36 21.80
C SER A 110 -14.36 11.68 21.36
N ASN A 111 -15.52 12.06 21.86
CA ASN A 111 -16.73 11.24 21.69
C ASN A 111 -17.58 11.56 20.46
N THR A 112 -17.15 12.39 19.51
CA THR A 112 -18.00 12.77 18.37
C THR A 112 -17.41 12.55 16.97
N SER A 113 -16.18 12.08 16.82
CA SER A 113 -15.64 11.80 15.47
C SER A 113 -15.42 10.31 15.25
N VAL A 114 -16.23 9.73 14.40
CA VAL A 114 -16.14 8.32 13.98
C VAL A 114 -14.81 8.05 13.31
N ARG A 115 -14.00 7.20 13.90
CA ARG A 115 -12.72 6.71 13.36
C ARG A 115 -12.93 5.41 12.60
N ASN A 116 -11.96 5.08 11.72
CA ASN A 116 -11.89 3.73 11.14
C ASN A 116 -11.75 2.70 12.28
N PRO A 117 -12.62 1.68 12.36
CA PRO A 117 -12.60 0.69 13.44
C PRO A 117 -11.31 -0.14 13.47
N LEU A 118 -10.55 -0.16 12.37
CA LEU A 118 -9.26 -0.84 12.29
C LEU A 118 -8.11 -0.05 12.93
N ILE A 119 -8.33 1.21 13.29
CA ILE A 119 -7.32 2.11 13.84
C ILE A 119 -7.56 2.29 15.33
N GLY A 120 -6.76 1.64 16.15
CA GLY A 120 -6.76 1.86 17.58
C GLY A 120 -6.20 3.23 17.98
N ASP A 121 -6.36 3.63 19.24
CA ASP A 121 -5.88 4.92 19.77
C ASP A 121 -4.36 5.05 19.68
N ARG A 122 -3.64 3.95 19.85
CA ARG A 122 -2.18 3.90 19.75
C ARG A 122 -1.74 3.28 18.43
N ALA A 123 -0.58 3.74 17.92
CA ALA A 123 0.06 3.14 16.76
C ALA A 123 0.48 1.70 17.06
N TRP A 124 0.28 0.82 16.06
CA TRP A 124 0.62 -0.59 16.24
C TRP A 124 2.11 -0.80 15.98
N PHE A 125 2.83 -1.19 17.05
CA PHE A 125 4.21 -1.63 16.99
C PHE A 125 4.29 -3.11 17.37
N HIS A 126 5.20 -3.84 16.74
CA HIS A 126 5.45 -5.22 17.07
C HIS A 126 6.96 -5.46 17.19
N ARG A 127 7.34 -6.12 18.28
CA ARG A 127 8.73 -6.56 18.53
C ARG A 127 8.82 -8.04 18.21
N TYR A 128 9.63 -8.40 17.22
CA TYR A 128 9.88 -9.79 16.84
C TYR A 128 11.01 -10.44 17.63
N ASP A 129 11.95 -9.62 18.08
CA ASP A 129 13.14 -10.04 18.81
C ASP A 129 13.45 -8.99 19.89
N PRO A 130 13.68 -9.41 21.16
CA PRO A 130 14.06 -8.49 22.24
C PRO A 130 15.30 -7.62 21.96
N SER A 131 16.20 -8.10 21.10
CA SER A 131 17.43 -7.37 20.71
C SER A 131 17.19 -6.26 19.68
N THR A 132 16.02 -6.27 19.00
CA THR A 132 15.69 -5.29 17.96
C THR A 132 14.61 -4.32 18.42
N PRO A 133 14.61 -3.05 17.95
CA PRO A 133 13.55 -2.11 18.26
C PRO A 133 12.20 -2.58 17.66
N PRO A 134 11.06 -2.19 18.29
CA PRO A 134 9.75 -2.48 17.75
C PRO A 134 9.58 -1.87 16.36
N LEU A 135 8.98 -2.63 15.44
CA LEU A 135 8.66 -2.17 14.09
C LEU A 135 7.22 -1.66 14.02
N PHE A 136 7.03 -0.53 13.37
CA PHE A 136 5.70 0.03 13.08
C PHE A 136 4.98 -0.84 12.06
N ILE A 137 3.72 -1.20 12.37
CA ILE A 137 2.82 -1.93 11.48
C ILE A 137 1.74 -0.97 11.01
N GLY A 138 1.79 -0.60 9.74
CA GLY A 138 0.78 0.27 9.15
C GLY A 138 -0.55 -0.48 8.93
N GLU A 139 -1.64 0.04 9.48
CA GLU A 139 -2.96 -0.60 9.43
C GLU A 139 -3.51 -0.78 8.01
N ALA A 140 -3.08 0.06 7.07
CA ALA A 140 -3.43 -0.10 5.65
C ALA A 140 -2.70 -1.25 4.96
N ALA A 141 -1.67 -1.86 5.57
CA ALA A 141 -0.98 -3.01 5.00
C ALA A 141 -1.88 -4.26 4.96
N CYS A 142 -1.83 -5.00 3.84
CA CYS A 142 -2.65 -6.22 3.72
C CYS A 142 -2.24 -7.31 4.72
N THR A 143 -0.96 -7.37 5.12
CA THR A 143 -0.48 -8.30 6.15
C THR A 143 -0.99 -7.94 7.55
N ALA A 144 -1.18 -6.64 7.85
CA ALA A 144 -1.84 -6.19 9.07
C ALA A 144 -3.30 -6.64 9.09
N PHE A 145 -3.98 -6.46 7.96
CA PHE A 145 -5.36 -6.90 7.78
C PHE A 145 -5.50 -8.43 7.93
N ALA A 146 -4.59 -9.21 7.35
CA ALA A 146 -4.52 -10.66 7.52
C ALA A 146 -4.37 -11.07 9.00
N THR A 147 -3.55 -10.36 9.76
CA THR A 147 -3.38 -10.63 11.20
C THR A 147 -4.68 -10.39 11.97
N ARG A 148 -5.42 -9.32 11.68
CA ARG A 148 -6.72 -9.06 12.29
C ARG A 148 -7.74 -10.13 11.94
N PHE A 149 -7.75 -10.59 10.70
CA PHE A 149 -8.61 -11.71 10.30
C PHE A 149 -8.26 -13.01 11.02
N ARG A 150 -6.96 -13.34 11.18
CA ARG A 150 -6.54 -14.51 11.97
C ARG A 150 -6.94 -14.40 13.45
N ARG A 151 -6.82 -13.21 14.05
CA ARG A 151 -7.31 -12.95 15.42
C ARG A 151 -8.80 -13.21 15.54
N PHE A 152 -9.58 -12.72 14.59
CA PHE A 152 -11.02 -13.00 14.52
C PHE A 152 -11.32 -14.51 14.43
N LEU A 153 -10.63 -15.23 13.52
CA LEU A 153 -10.85 -16.67 13.32
C LEU A 153 -10.53 -17.50 14.57
N THR A 154 -9.52 -17.13 15.31
CA THR A 154 -9.05 -17.87 16.49
C THR A 154 -9.69 -17.41 17.79
N GLY A 155 -10.32 -16.23 17.83
CA GLY A 155 -10.76 -15.57 19.05
C GLY A 155 -9.59 -15.11 19.94
N ASN A 156 -8.36 -15.10 19.44
CA ASN A 156 -7.16 -14.74 20.21
C ASN A 156 -6.59 -13.38 19.73
N ASN A 157 -6.88 -12.33 20.49
CA ASN A 157 -6.40 -10.98 20.21
C ASN A 157 -4.88 -10.81 20.38
N ALA A 158 -4.24 -11.67 21.17
CA ALA A 158 -2.79 -11.67 21.38
C ALA A 158 -2.01 -12.35 20.25
N LEU A 159 -2.68 -12.91 19.23
CA LEU A 159 -2.00 -13.57 18.13
C LEU A 159 -1.03 -12.62 17.44
N PRO A 160 0.29 -12.98 17.32
CA PRO A 160 1.31 -12.07 16.82
C PRO A 160 1.17 -11.82 15.31
N HIS A 161 1.67 -10.67 14.88
CA HIS A 161 1.87 -10.39 13.47
C HIS A 161 2.99 -11.28 12.91
N ILE A 162 2.84 -11.78 11.67
CA ILE A 162 3.84 -12.63 11.03
C ILE A 162 5.03 -11.76 10.62
N PRO A 163 6.27 -12.07 11.06
CA PRO A 163 7.45 -11.29 10.68
C PRO A 163 7.76 -11.46 9.19
N ARG A 164 8.26 -10.39 8.58
CA ARG A 164 8.77 -10.43 7.21
C ARG A 164 10.18 -10.99 7.21
N THR A 165 10.35 -12.17 6.64
CA THR A 165 11.65 -12.84 6.52
C THR A 165 12.04 -13.13 5.07
N GLN A 166 11.08 -13.04 4.13
CA GLN A 166 11.25 -13.41 2.72
C GLN A 166 11.64 -12.19 1.89
N TYR A 167 12.91 -11.77 1.95
CA TYR A 167 13.49 -10.70 1.13
C TYR A 167 15.01 -10.95 0.95
N VAL A 168 15.58 -10.38 -0.10
CA VAL A 168 17.03 -10.46 -0.31
C VAL A 168 17.74 -9.64 0.77
N LYS A 169 18.56 -10.28 1.60
CA LYS A 169 19.24 -9.67 2.74
C LYS A 169 20.41 -8.78 2.28
N GLU A 170 20.89 -7.93 3.18
CA GLU A 170 22.01 -7.02 2.96
C GLU A 170 23.29 -7.76 2.56
N GLU A 171 23.57 -8.88 3.23
CA GLU A 171 24.73 -9.72 2.98
C GLU A 171 24.69 -10.30 1.55
N GLN A 172 23.51 -10.71 1.08
CA GLN A 172 23.32 -11.24 -0.28
C GLN A 172 23.53 -10.16 -1.36
N ILE A 173 23.15 -8.90 -1.07
CA ILE A 173 23.42 -7.76 -1.97
C ILE A 173 24.93 -7.47 -1.99
N ALA A 174 25.59 -7.47 -0.83
CA ALA A 174 27.03 -7.24 -0.74
C ALA A 174 27.82 -8.33 -1.48
N GLU A 175 27.45 -9.60 -1.30
CA GLU A 175 28.04 -10.73 -2.02
C GLU A 175 27.83 -10.62 -3.53
N ALA A 176 26.60 -10.27 -3.97
CA ALA A 176 26.29 -10.06 -5.38
C ALA A 176 27.12 -8.92 -6.00
N ASN A 177 27.39 -7.85 -5.23
CA ASN A 177 28.26 -6.75 -5.69
C ASN A 177 29.74 -7.17 -5.78
N ALA A 178 30.19 -8.07 -4.90
CA ALA A 178 31.58 -8.56 -4.92
C ALA A 178 31.94 -9.35 -6.20
N THR A 179 30.94 -9.83 -6.96
CA THR A 179 31.15 -10.56 -8.22
C THR A 179 31.72 -9.71 -9.36
N ASN A 180 31.87 -8.40 -9.16
CA ASN A 180 32.38 -7.44 -10.14
C ASN A 180 31.77 -7.58 -11.54
N VAL A 181 30.45 -7.44 -11.62
CA VAL A 181 29.69 -7.58 -12.87
C VAL A 181 30.17 -6.58 -13.91
N GLN A 182 30.56 -7.10 -15.08
CA GLN A 182 31.01 -6.31 -16.22
C GLN A 182 29.84 -5.93 -17.14
N TRP A 183 30.10 -4.97 -18.05
CA TRP A 183 29.20 -4.68 -19.13
C TRP A 183 29.04 -5.93 -20.02
N PRO A 184 27.80 -6.34 -20.37
CA PRO A 184 27.59 -7.45 -21.28
C PRO A 184 28.04 -7.08 -22.70
N SER A 185 28.09 -8.03 -23.64
CA SER A 185 28.33 -7.70 -25.04
C SER A 185 27.26 -6.73 -25.57
N PHE A 186 27.57 -5.93 -26.60
CA PHE A 186 26.62 -4.95 -27.15
C PHE A 186 25.26 -5.57 -27.51
N HIS A 187 25.27 -6.73 -28.18
CA HIS A 187 24.04 -7.43 -28.55
C HIS A 187 23.21 -7.86 -27.33
N GLN A 188 23.86 -8.37 -26.30
CA GLN A 188 23.22 -8.76 -25.05
C GLN A 188 22.70 -7.54 -24.28
N ALA A 189 23.51 -6.48 -24.18
CA ALA A 189 23.10 -5.22 -23.52
C ALA A 189 21.86 -4.62 -24.20
N ARG A 190 21.87 -4.56 -25.54
CA ARG A 190 20.75 -4.05 -26.33
C ARG A 190 19.49 -4.90 -26.15
N LEU A 191 19.62 -6.23 -26.08
CA LEU A 191 18.50 -7.13 -25.81
C LEU A 191 17.93 -6.91 -24.42
N LEU A 192 18.77 -6.88 -23.38
CA LEU A 192 18.34 -6.67 -21.99
C LEU A 192 17.61 -5.34 -21.81
N VAL A 193 18.14 -4.24 -22.40
CA VAL A 193 17.49 -2.93 -22.35
C VAL A 193 16.13 -2.95 -23.08
N LYS A 194 16.06 -3.57 -24.27
CA LYS A 194 14.78 -3.72 -24.99
C LYS A 194 13.74 -4.49 -24.19
N ILE A 195 14.15 -5.58 -23.53
CA ILE A 195 13.27 -6.36 -22.65
C ILE A 195 12.80 -5.49 -21.47
N ALA A 196 13.69 -4.79 -20.77
CA ALA A 196 13.35 -3.90 -19.68
C ALA A 196 12.34 -2.83 -20.11
N ILE A 197 12.62 -2.11 -21.20
CA ILE A 197 11.71 -1.07 -21.73
C ILE A 197 10.35 -1.67 -22.11
N ARG A 198 10.31 -2.84 -22.73
CA ARG A 198 9.05 -3.50 -23.10
C ARG A 198 8.23 -3.97 -21.90
N GLN A 199 8.89 -4.46 -20.84
CA GLN A 199 8.22 -5.08 -19.70
C GLN A 199 7.77 -4.07 -18.66
N VAL A 200 8.68 -3.21 -18.18
CA VAL A 200 8.38 -2.23 -17.13
C VAL A 200 8.07 -0.84 -17.70
N GLY A 201 8.68 -0.47 -18.79
CA GLY A 201 8.43 0.81 -19.44
C GLY A 201 7.06 0.90 -20.16
N SER A 202 6.30 -0.20 -20.29
CA SER A 202 4.89 -0.16 -20.73
C SER A 202 3.95 0.24 -19.61
N ILE A 203 4.35 0.07 -18.35
CA ILE A 203 3.52 0.35 -17.16
C ILE A 203 3.90 1.71 -16.56
N TYR A 204 5.20 2.04 -16.54
CA TYR A 204 5.70 3.27 -15.91
C TYR A 204 6.62 4.02 -16.86
N HIS A 205 6.57 5.35 -16.83
CA HIS A 205 7.54 6.16 -17.56
C HIS A 205 8.82 6.29 -16.74
N LEU A 206 9.83 5.46 -17.04
CA LEU A 206 11.09 5.39 -16.31
C LEU A 206 12.25 6.01 -17.06
N VAL A 207 12.21 5.97 -18.38
CA VAL A 207 13.27 6.48 -19.29
C VAL A 207 12.67 6.88 -20.63
N LEU A 208 13.37 7.72 -21.37
CA LEU A 208 13.10 7.95 -22.80
C LEU A 208 13.52 6.70 -23.61
N ARG A 209 12.58 6.05 -24.28
CA ARG A 209 12.79 4.73 -24.90
C ARG A 209 13.87 4.74 -25.98
N LYS A 210 13.71 5.59 -26.99
CA LYS A 210 14.62 5.71 -28.16
C LYS A 210 15.96 6.27 -27.71
N SER A 211 15.96 7.41 -27.01
CA SER A 211 17.19 8.07 -26.54
C SER A 211 18.03 7.16 -25.62
N THR A 212 17.41 6.28 -24.84
CA THR A 212 18.17 5.31 -24.04
C THR A 212 18.88 4.27 -24.89
N LEU A 213 18.25 3.79 -25.99
CA LEU A 213 18.91 2.85 -26.92
C LEU A 213 20.02 3.53 -27.71
N GLU A 214 19.80 4.76 -28.17
CA GLU A 214 20.80 5.57 -28.85
C GLU A 214 22.02 5.84 -27.95
N LYS A 215 21.77 6.17 -26.67
CA LYS A 215 22.86 6.37 -25.70
C LYS A 215 23.64 5.08 -25.41
N LEU A 216 22.97 3.93 -25.38
CA LEU A 216 23.65 2.64 -25.27
C LEU A 216 24.59 2.40 -26.47
N GLU A 217 24.11 2.63 -27.70
CA GLU A 217 24.88 2.49 -28.91
C GLU A 217 26.10 3.44 -28.93
N GLU A 218 25.88 4.69 -28.48
CA GLU A 218 26.96 5.68 -28.34
C GLU A 218 28.05 5.20 -27.36
N ILE A 219 27.69 4.69 -26.17
CA ILE A 219 28.64 4.20 -25.18
C ILE A 219 29.52 3.09 -25.76
N TYR A 220 28.92 2.11 -26.43
CA TYR A 220 29.69 1.02 -27.06
C TYR A 220 30.53 1.47 -28.24
N ARG A 221 30.09 2.48 -29.00
CA ARG A 221 30.85 3.04 -30.10
C ARG A 221 32.03 3.88 -29.65
N THR A 222 31.87 4.64 -28.52
CA THR A 222 32.93 5.54 -28.03
C THR A 222 33.82 4.85 -27.02
N GLY A 223 33.38 3.75 -26.40
CA GLY A 223 34.09 3.10 -25.33
C GLY A 223 33.99 3.85 -23.99
N ASP A 224 33.06 4.81 -23.84
CA ASP A 224 32.85 5.60 -22.62
C ASP A 224 32.00 4.82 -21.60
N PHE A 225 32.63 3.81 -20.99
CA PHE A 225 31.99 3.00 -19.94
C PHE A 225 32.13 3.58 -18.51
N ASP A 226 32.89 4.66 -18.34
CA ASP A 226 33.30 5.15 -17.01
C ASP A 226 32.31 6.15 -16.38
N CYS A 227 31.36 6.67 -17.15
CA CYS A 227 30.37 7.58 -16.64
C CYS A 227 29.44 6.89 -15.61
N THR A 228 29.68 7.14 -14.33
CA THR A 228 29.00 6.48 -13.20
C THR A 228 27.46 6.54 -13.28
N VAL A 229 26.91 7.67 -13.71
CA VAL A 229 25.45 7.85 -13.81
C VAL A 229 24.86 6.94 -14.91
N ASN A 230 25.54 6.84 -16.04
CA ASN A 230 25.15 5.93 -17.12
C ASN A 230 25.32 4.47 -16.70
N GLN A 231 26.43 4.13 -16.01
CA GLN A 231 26.60 2.78 -15.45
C GLN A 231 25.45 2.39 -14.54
N CYS A 232 25.06 3.24 -13.57
CA CYS A 232 23.94 2.99 -12.68
C CYS A 232 22.64 2.74 -13.44
N LYS A 233 22.31 3.61 -14.40
CA LYS A 233 21.10 3.50 -15.20
C LYS A 233 21.06 2.19 -16.00
N PHE A 234 22.14 1.88 -16.74
CA PHE A 234 22.15 0.71 -17.59
C PHE A 234 22.23 -0.59 -16.81
N PHE A 235 22.97 -0.66 -15.72
CA PHE A 235 22.96 -1.84 -14.85
C PHE A 235 21.59 -2.06 -14.22
N ALA A 236 20.88 -1.01 -13.82
CA ALA A 236 19.50 -1.15 -13.36
C ALA A 236 18.57 -1.67 -14.47
N LEU A 237 18.73 -1.23 -15.72
CA LEU A 237 17.99 -1.75 -16.87
C LEU A 237 18.36 -3.21 -17.19
N PHE A 238 19.65 -3.58 -17.11
CA PHE A 238 20.09 -4.96 -17.31
C PHE A 238 19.51 -5.90 -16.25
N ALA A 239 19.40 -5.44 -15.00
CA ALA A 239 18.74 -6.21 -13.94
C ALA A 239 17.31 -6.61 -14.32
N PHE A 240 16.49 -5.66 -14.83
CA PHE A 240 15.16 -5.97 -15.34
C PHE A 240 15.19 -6.86 -16.56
N GLY A 241 16.10 -6.59 -17.50
CA GLY A 241 16.28 -7.43 -18.69
C GLY A 241 16.53 -8.88 -18.33
N GLU A 242 17.41 -9.14 -17.38
CA GLU A 242 17.71 -10.50 -16.90
C GLU A 242 16.51 -11.12 -16.17
N ALA A 243 15.86 -10.40 -15.25
CA ALA A 243 14.70 -10.89 -14.51
C ALA A 243 13.53 -11.32 -15.41
N TYR A 244 13.38 -10.68 -16.57
CA TYR A 244 12.33 -11.02 -17.54
C TYR A 244 12.78 -11.96 -18.66
N SER A 245 14.07 -12.24 -18.81
CA SER A 245 14.61 -13.15 -19.83
C SER A 245 14.55 -14.60 -19.39
N MET A 246 14.63 -14.84 -18.09
CA MET A 246 14.61 -16.20 -17.55
C MET A 246 13.22 -16.80 -17.69
N ARG A 247 13.13 -17.94 -18.36
CA ARG A 247 11.95 -18.80 -18.28
C ARG A 247 11.91 -19.43 -16.90
N ALA A 248 10.70 -19.76 -16.44
CA ALA A 248 10.47 -20.44 -15.16
C ALA A 248 11.10 -21.85 -15.19
N GLU A 249 12.41 -21.91 -14.96
CA GLU A 249 13.05 -23.16 -14.53
C GLU A 249 13.20 -23.10 -13.01
N PRO A 250 12.97 -24.22 -12.29
CA PRO A 250 13.20 -24.27 -10.86
C PRO A 250 14.64 -23.86 -10.59
N LEU A 251 14.83 -22.64 -10.05
CA LEU A 251 16.15 -22.14 -9.74
C LEU A 251 16.76 -22.99 -8.64
N SER A 252 17.70 -23.82 -9.02
CA SER A 252 18.62 -24.49 -8.11
C SER A 252 19.51 -23.43 -7.44
N GLY A 253 18.95 -22.69 -6.49
CA GLY A 253 19.61 -21.62 -5.77
C GLY A 253 18.77 -20.35 -5.71
N SER A 254 18.45 -19.86 -4.52
CA SER A 254 17.47 -18.82 -4.20
C SER A 254 17.84 -17.39 -4.63
N ARG A 255 18.43 -17.18 -5.79
CA ARG A 255 18.85 -15.82 -6.22
C ARG A 255 17.92 -15.31 -7.32
N VAL A 256 17.21 -14.20 -7.05
CA VAL A 256 16.39 -13.51 -8.06
C VAL A 256 17.31 -13.06 -9.21
N PRO A 257 16.98 -13.40 -10.48
CA PRO A 257 17.78 -12.96 -11.63
C PRO A 257 17.88 -11.44 -11.69
N GLY A 258 19.03 -10.92 -12.11
CA GLY A 258 19.32 -9.48 -12.13
C GLY A 258 19.85 -8.89 -10.83
N THR A 259 19.89 -9.66 -9.74
CA THR A 259 20.39 -9.17 -8.44
C THR A 259 21.81 -8.66 -8.52
N SER A 260 22.70 -9.28 -9.30
CA SER A 260 24.09 -8.84 -9.43
C SER A 260 24.21 -7.48 -10.13
N TYR A 261 23.46 -7.27 -11.22
CA TYR A 261 23.38 -5.96 -11.88
C TYR A 261 22.78 -4.90 -10.97
N PHE A 262 21.72 -5.24 -10.24
CA PHE A 262 21.10 -4.34 -9.27
C PHE A 262 22.07 -3.96 -8.14
N ALA A 263 22.78 -4.92 -7.56
CA ALA A 263 23.75 -4.67 -6.50
C ALA A 263 24.87 -3.74 -6.97
N ARG A 264 25.37 -3.94 -8.19
CA ARG A 264 26.37 -3.06 -8.81
C ARG A 264 25.83 -1.65 -9.01
N ALA A 265 24.63 -1.50 -9.59
CA ALA A 265 24.00 -0.20 -9.78
C ALA A 265 23.77 0.53 -8.45
N LEU A 266 23.32 -0.21 -7.41
CA LEU A 266 23.10 0.36 -6.08
C LEU A 266 24.42 0.84 -5.45
N SER A 267 25.51 0.09 -5.57
CA SER A 267 26.82 0.48 -5.05
C SER A 267 27.41 1.72 -5.71
N LEU A 268 27.19 1.87 -7.02
CA LEU A 268 27.63 3.04 -7.79
C LEU A 268 26.80 4.29 -7.44
N GLY A 269 25.52 4.12 -7.09
CA GLY A 269 24.59 5.20 -6.74
C GLY A 269 24.63 5.65 -5.27
N GLN A 270 25.59 5.20 -4.46
CA GLN A 270 25.64 5.53 -3.02
C GLN A 270 25.92 7.01 -2.75
N VAL A 271 26.69 7.67 -3.60
CA VAL A 271 26.99 9.10 -3.47
C VAL A 271 25.87 9.91 -4.12
N LEU A 272 25.15 10.69 -3.29
CA LEU A 272 24.10 11.57 -3.79
C LEU A 272 24.73 12.72 -4.61
N PRO A 273 24.15 13.05 -5.80
CA PRO A 273 24.68 14.11 -6.64
C PRO A 273 24.39 15.49 -6.04
N GLU A 274 25.40 16.35 -5.95
CA GLU A 274 25.19 17.77 -5.60
C GLU A 274 24.42 18.51 -6.71
N ARG A 275 24.64 18.12 -7.98
CA ARG A 275 23.88 18.59 -9.13
C ARG A 275 23.06 17.44 -9.71
N THR A 276 21.78 17.44 -9.37
CA THR A 276 20.85 16.41 -9.83
C THR A 276 20.53 16.59 -11.30
N SER A 277 20.60 15.50 -12.08
CA SER A 277 20.06 15.40 -13.45
C SER A 277 18.85 14.47 -13.49
N ILE A 278 18.09 14.53 -14.57
CA ILE A 278 16.95 13.61 -14.79
C ILE A 278 17.42 12.15 -14.77
N THR A 279 18.60 11.85 -15.29
CA THR A 279 19.18 10.49 -15.28
C THR A 279 19.37 9.91 -13.88
N HIS A 280 19.66 10.74 -12.87
CA HIS A 280 19.69 10.27 -11.47
C HIS A 280 18.30 9.84 -11.00
N LEU A 281 17.26 10.58 -11.38
CA LEU A 281 15.88 10.25 -11.01
C LEU A 281 15.40 8.99 -11.75
N GLU A 282 15.70 8.85 -13.04
CA GLU A 282 15.44 7.62 -13.80
C GLU A 282 16.08 6.41 -13.10
N THR A 283 17.32 6.54 -12.65
CA THR A 283 18.07 5.48 -11.97
C THR A 283 17.42 5.14 -10.63
N LEU A 284 17.05 6.13 -9.80
CA LEU A 284 16.39 5.90 -8.53
C LEU A 284 15.02 5.24 -8.70
N LEU A 285 14.26 5.61 -9.73
CA LEU A 285 12.99 4.96 -10.06
C LEU A 285 13.20 3.49 -10.44
N LEU A 286 14.21 3.20 -11.27
CA LEU A 286 14.55 1.82 -11.66
C LEU A 286 14.99 1.00 -10.44
N LEU A 287 15.89 1.51 -9.62
CA LEU A 287 16.37 0.83 -8.41
C LEU A 287 15.24 0.63 -7.39
N SER A 288 14.39 1.62 -7.21
CA SER A 288 13.24 1.55 -6.34
C SER A 288 12.26 0.45 -6.80
N LEU A 289 11.93 0.40 -8.08
CA LEU A 289 11.06 -0.63 -8.65
C LEU A 289 11.68 -2.04 -8.56
N PHE A 290 12.99 -2.18 -8.84
CA PHE A 290 13.66 -3.48 -8.71
C PHE A 290 13.74 -3.96 -7.27
N SER A 291 13.79 -3.05 -6.29
CA SER A 291 13.74 -3.40 -4.86
C SER A 291 12.46 -4.17 -4.50
N TYR A 292 11.33 -3.93 -5.19
CA TYR A 292 10.12 -4.75 -5.03
C TYR A 292 10.27 -6.17 -5.55
N TYR A 293 11.05 -6.41 -6.61
CA TYR A 293 11.37 -7.77 -7.10
C TYR A 293 12.17 -8.56 -6.08
N LEU A 294 13.00 -7.87 -5.31
CA LEU A 294 13.76 -8.44 -4.21
C LEU A 294 12.97 -8.49 -2.88
N ASN A 295 11.69 -8.14 -2.91
CA ASN A 295 10.81 -7.94 -1.76
C ASN A 295 11.37 -6.97 -0.69
N ARG A 296 12.24 -6.02 -1.09
CA ARG A 296 12.87 -5.00 -0.24
C ARG A 296 12.04 -3.71 -0.21
N ARG A 297 10.83 -3.79 0.33
CA ARG A 297 9.83 -2.70 0.29
C ARG A 297 10.28 -1.43 1.02
N HIS A 298 10.98 -1.55 2.14
CA HIS A 298 11.54 -0.40 2.86
C HIS A 298 12.60 0.31 2.03
N SER A 299 13.53 -0.44 1.42
CA SER A 299 14.53 0.12 0.50
C SER A 299 13.88 0.82 -0.69
N ALA A 300 12.84 0.23 -1.27
CA ALA A 300 12.06 0.85 -2.35
C ALA A 300 11.46 2.20 -1.92
N LEU A 301 10.88 2.27 -0.72
CA LEU A 301 10.28 3.50 -0.19
C LEU A 301 11.33 4.58 0.11
N VAL A 302 12.50 4.20 0.62
CA VAL A 302 13.60 5.15 0.84
C VAL A 302 14.12 5.71 -0.48
N LEU A 303 14.32 4.84 -1.49
CA LEU A 303 14.79 5.27 -2.81
C LEU A 303 13.81 6.22 -3.50
N ILE A 304 12.50 5.95 -3.43
CA ILE A 304 11.50 6.88 -4.01
C ILE A 304 11.40 8.17 -3.22
N GLY A 305 11.54 8.15 -1.89
CA GLY A 305 11.64 9.35 -1.07
C GLY A 305 12.87 10.20 -1.42
N THR A 306 13.99 9.57 -1.77
CA THR A 306 15.18 10.26 -2.27
C THR A 306 14.92 10.87 -3.65
N ALA A 307 14.29 10.11 -4.58
CA ALA A 307 13.91 10.63 -5.89
C ALA A 307 12.98 11.83 -5.79
N LEU A 308 12.00 11.79 -4.88
CA LEU A 308 11.09 12.90 -4.63
C LEU A 308 11.83 14.15 -4.16
N ARG A 309 12.71 14.04 -3.16
CA ARG A 309 13.50 15.18 -2.65
C ARG A 309 14.45 15.75 -3.69
N LEU A 310 15.14 14.90 -4.46
CA LEU A 310 15.98 15.37 -5.56
C LEU A 310 15.14 16.02 -6.68
N GLY A 311 13.96 15.48 -6.96
CA GLY A 311 13.02 16.08 -7.91
C GLY A 311 12.56 17.48 -7.48
N LEU A 312 12.24 17.66 -6.18
CA LEU A 312 11.90 18.96 -5.60
C LEU A 312 13.07 19.96 -5.70
N SER A 313 14.31 19.49 -5.47
CA SER A 313 15.49 20.36 -5.53
C SER A 313 15.76 20.95 -6.90
N ILE A 314 15.27 20.30 -7.98
CA ILE A 314 15.34 20.79 -9.36
C ILE A 314 13.99 21.31 -9.90
N GLY A 315 13.01 21.50 -9.03
CA GLY A 315 11.72 22.11 -9.33
C GLY A 315 10.82 21.28 -10.24
N LEU A 316 10.86 19.93 -10.19
CA LEU A 316 10.03 19.08 -11.04
C LEU A 316 8.53 19.18 -10.73
N ASN A 317 8.15 19.62 -9.53
CA ASN A 317 6.77 19.86 -9.12
C ASN A 317 6.16 21.13 -9.70
N HIS A 318 6.91 21.88 -10.53
CA HIS A 318 6.48 23.12 -11.17
C HIS A 318 6.62 23.05 -12.69
N ASN A 319 5.75 23.76 -13.39
CA ASN A 319 5.89 23.98 -14.81
C ASN A 319 7.10 24.90 -15.10
N ILE A 320 7.93 24.51 -16.05
CA ILE A 320 9.01 25.36 -16.52
C ILE A 320 8.40 26.43 -17.44
N PRO A 321 8.70 27.74 -17.20
CA PRO A 321 8.21 28.82 -18.04
C PRO A 321 8.60 28.63 -19.52
N GLU A 322 7.72 28.97 -20.44
CA GLU A 322 7.97 28.85 -21.88
C GLU A 322 9.19 29.67 -22.34
N SER A 323 9.48 30.76 -21.65
CA SER A 323 10.66 31.60 -21.89
C SER A 323 12.00 30.87 -21.74
N GLN A 324 12.03 29.72 -21.08
CA GLN A 324 13.23 28.89 -20.91
C GLN A 324 13.58 28.05 -22.16
N LEU A 325 12.72 28.03 -23.19
CA LEU A 325 12.96 27.38 -24.49
C LEU A 325 13.50 25.95 -24.41
N ILE A 326 12.96 25.13 -23.49
CA ILE A 326 13.36 23.71 -23.34
C ILE A 326 12.74 22.89 -24.46
N ASP A 327 13.50 21.91 -24.96
CA ASP A 327 13.02 20.94 -25.94
C ASP A 327 11.70 20.27 -25.47
N PRO A 328 10.67 20.17 -26.33
CA PRO A 328 9.38 19.60 -25.96
C PRO A 328 9.47 18.16 -25.43
N VAL A 329 10.40 17.35 -25.94
CA VAL A 329 10.64 15.98 -25.46
C VAL A 329 11.19 16.00 -24.02
N GLU A 330 12.17 16.87 -23.76
CA GLU A 330 12.73 17.03 -22.43
C GLU A 330 11.68 17.54 -21.44
N ARG A 331 10.87 18.53 -21.83
CA ARG A 331 9.76 19.06 -21.03
C ARG A 331 8.79 17.94 -20.63
N GLN A 332 8.31 17.15 -21.59
CA GLN A 332 7.38 16.05 -21.34
C GLN A 332 8.05 14.92 -20.57
N HIS A 333 9.33 14.67 -20.76
CA HIS A 333 10.07 13.69 -19.96
C HIS A 333 10.12 14.08 -18.48
N ARG A 334 10.44 15.34 -18.17
CA ARG A 334 10.44 15.89 -16.80
C ARG A 334 9.07 15.75 -16.13
N ILE A 335 8.01 16.14 -16.83
CA ILE A 335 6.61 16.02 -16.36
C ILE A 335 6.29 14.56 -16.04
N ARG A 336 6.60 13.62 -16.95
CA ARG A 336 6.29 12.19 -16.78
C ARG A 336 7.11 11.52 -15.67
N ILE A 337 8.37 11.91 -15.50
CA ILE A 337 9.22 11.45 -14.38
C ILE A 337 8.62 11.90 -13.05
N TRP A 338 8.22 13.16 -12.92
CA TRP A 338 7.56 13.64 -11.71
C TRP A 338 6.28 12.84 -11.37
N TRP A 339 5.41 12.67 -12.35
CA TRP A 339 4.17 11.92 -12.13
C TRP A 339 4.42 10.43 -11.86
N THR A 340 5.51 9.85 -12.35
CA THR A 340 5.92 8.49 -11.97
C THR A 340 6.39 8.43 -10.51
N ILE A 341 7.17 9.42 -10.06
CA ILE A 341 7.56 9.55 -8.64
C ILE A 341 6.30 9.67 -7.76
N TYR A 342 5.36 10.51 -8.17
CA TYR A 342 4.08 10.71 -7.48
C TYR A 342 3.26 9.41 -7.34
N ILE A 343 3.13 8.65 -8.44
CA ILE A 343 2.45 7.35 -8.43
C ILE A 343 3.13 6.41 -7.44
N PHE A 344 4.45 6.32 -7.48
CA PHE A 344 5.21 5.41 -6.61
C PHE A 344 5.06 5.80 -5.14
N ASP A 345 5.17 7.07 -4.80
CA ASP A 345 5.01 7.56 -3.42
C ASP A 345 3.66 7.12 -2.84
N ARG A 346 2.56 7.37 -3.55
CA ARG A 346 1.21 7.08 -3.05
C ARG A 346 0.86 5.60 -3.07
N MET A 347 1.09 4.95 -4.21
CA MET A 347 0.75 3.54 -4.38
C MET A 347 1.56 2.62 -3.47
N TRP A 348 2.85 2.94 -3.26
CA TRP A 348 3.72 2.11 -2.44
C TRP A 348 3.62 2.44 -0.96
N GLY A 349 3.48 3.72 -0.63
CA GLY A 349 3.18 4.16 0.72
C GLY A 349 1.91 3.49 1.28
N SER A 350 0.87 3.38 0.45
CA SER A 350 -0.38 2.72 0.85
C SER A 350 -0.22 1.24 1.22
N LYS A 351 0.69 0.51 0.55
CA LYS A 351 0.96 -0.91 0.83
C LYS A 351 1.66 -1.14 2.17
N MET A 352 2.29 -0.11 2.70
CA MET A 352 2.98 -0.13 3.99
C MET A 352 2.24 0.67 5.07
N GLY A 353 1.14 1.34 4.71
CA GLY A 353 0.39 2.20 5.62
C GLY A 353 1.09 3.51 5.96
N HIS A 354 1.96 4.00 5.07
CA HIS A 354 2.64 5.28 5.23
C HIS A 354 1.86 6.43 4.58
N PRO A 355 1.90 7.63 5.15
CA PRO A 355 1.31 8.83 4.54
C PRO A 355 2.10 9.26 3.30
N SER A 356 1.43 9.99 2.40
CA SER A 356 2.07 10.65 1.26
C SER A 356 3.11 11.65 1.73
N GLN A 357 4.25 11.75 1.05
CA GLN A 357 5.38 12.59 1.46
C GLN A 357 5.25 14.05 1.01
N ILE A 358 4.39 14.33 0.02
CA ILE A 358 4.09 15.69 -0.45
C ILE A 358 2.58 15.86 -0.57
N PRO A 359 1.98 16.96 -0.07
CA PRO A 359 0.58 17.29 -0.32
C PRO A 359 0.37 17.70 -1.78
N ASP A 360 -0.85 17.49 -2.29
CA ASP A 360 -1.20 17.83 -3.68
C ASP A 360 -1.19 19.35 -3.93
N ASP A 361 -1.43 20.15 -2.89
CA ASP A 361 -1.42 21.63 -2.95
C ASP A 361 -0.03 22.21 -3.27
N ASP A 362 1.05 21.45 -3.07
CA ASP A 362 2.42 21.84 -3.39
C ASP A 362 2.86 21.42 -4.80
N ILE A 363 1.94 20.88 -5.62
CA ILE A 363 2.22 20.41 -6.97
C ILE A 363 1.56 21.37 -7.99
N HIS A 364 2.39 22.13 -8.70
CA HIS A 364 1.98 23.12 -9.69
C HIS A 364 2.46 22.69 -11.08
N LEU A 365 2.21 21.45 -11.44
CA LEU A 365 2.65 20.81 -12.67
C LEU A 365 1.45 20.30 -13.48
N ASP A 366 1.46 20.56 -14.78
CA ASP A 366 0.44 20.08 -15.69
C ASP A 366 0.46 18.56 -15.82
N MET A 367 -0.67 17.99 -16.22
CA MET A 367 -0.74 16.58 -16.58
C MET A 367 0.10 16.29 -17.84
N PRO A 368 0.56 15.04 -18.01
CA PRO A 368 1.26 14.64 -19.24
C PRO A 368 0.42 14.94 -20.48
N SER A 369 1.07 15.42 -21.52
CA SER A 369 0.43 15.71 -22.81
C SER A 369 1.19 15.09 -23.98
N ASN A 370 0.52 14.96 -25.11
CA ASN A 370 1.15 14.55 -26.35
C ASN A 370 1.88 15.73 -26.99
N ILE A 371 2.99 15.43 -27.68
CA ILE A 371 3.76 16.45 -28.39
C ILE A 371 3.28 16.49 -29.85
N SER A 372 3.10 17.68 -30.40
CA SER A 372 2.71 17.87 -31.79
C SER A 372 3.95 18.33 -32.63
N PRO A 373 4.22 17.73 -33.79
CA PRO A 373 3.51 16.62 -34.44
C PRO A 373 3.82 15.27 -33.74
N ALA A 374 2.78 14.45 -33.53
CA ALA A 374 2.87 13.22 -32.78
C ALA A 374 3.89 12.20 -33.31
N GLN A 375 4.05 12.14 -34.63
CA GLN A 375 4.86 11.15 -35.32
C GLN A 375 6.38 11.18 -35.01
N LEU A 376 6.92 12.32 -34.58
CA LEU A 376 8.34 12.44 -34.23
C LEU A 376 8.71 11.89 -32.85
N HIS A 377 7.73 11.68 -31.97
CA HIS A 377 7.97 11.44 -30.54
C HIS A 377 7.29 10.21 -29.99
N GLU A 378 6.44 9.51 -30.77
CA GLU A 378 5.73 8.27 -30.32
C GLU A 378 6.69 7.18 -29.85
N GLU A 379 7.90 7.10 -30.42
CA GLU A 379 8.91 6.13 -30.02
C GLU A 379 9.53 6.41 -28.64
N GLN A 380 9.42 7.64 -28.12
CA GLN A 380 10.00 8.04 -26.83
C GLN A 380 9.09 7.74 -25.64
N PHE A 381 7.78 7.87 -25.81
CA PHE A 381 6.80 7.86 -24.71
C PHE A 381 5.83 6.67 -24.79
N THR A 382 5.23 6.38 -23.65
CA THR A 382 4.07 5.52 -23.55
C THR A 382 2.79 6.32 -23.70
N ASP A 383 1.66 5.62 -23.72
CA ASP A 383 0.32 6.19 -23.74
C ASP A 383 0.14 7.24 -22.63
N THR A 384 -0.21 8.45 -23.06
CA THR A 384 -0.40 9.63 -22.20
C THR A 384 -1.67 9.48 -21.35
N GLU A 385 -2.73 8.94 -21.92
CA GLU A 385 -4.01 8.77 -21.23
C GLU A 385 -3.92 7.70 -20.14
N TYR A 386 -3.16 6.62 -20.40
CA TYR A 386 -2.84 5.62 -19.40
C TYR A 386 -2.10 6.22 -18.20
N LEU A 387 -1.06 7.01 -18.44
CA LEU A 387 -0.31 7.66 -17.35
C LEU A 387 -1.19 8.62 -16.56
N THR A 388 -2.01 9.42 -17.26
CA THR A 388 -2.97 10.34 -16.64
C THR A 388 -4.02 9.60 -15.79
N ALA A 389 -4.56 8.49 -16.27
CA ALA A 389 -5.48 7.64 -15.51
C ALA A 389 -4.81 7.09 -14.24
N ASN A 390 -3.55 6.69 -14.35
CA ASN A 390 -2.78 6.16 -13.21
C ASN A 390 -2.47 7.25 -12.17
N VAL A 391 -2.15 8.48 -12.58
CA VAL A 391 -1.99 9.65 -11.69
C VAL A 391 -3.27 9.94 -10.92
N LYS A 392 -4.41 10.00 -11.62
CA LYS A 392 -5.73 10.23 -10.99
C LYS A 392 -6.04 9.15 -9.96
N LEU A 393 -5.77 7.88 -10.28
CA LEU A 393 -5.97 6.77 -9.35
C LEU A 393 -5.03 6.85 -8.14
N ALA A 394 -3.76 7.20 -8.35
CA ALA A 394 -2.81 7.39 -7.25
C ALA A 394 -3.23 8.52 -6.30
N ARG A 395 -3.85 9.59 -6.81
CA ARG A 395 -4.45 10.64 -5.99
C ARG A 395 -5.53 10.10 -5.07
N ILE A 396 -6.46 9.30 -5.59
CA ILE A 396 -7.53 8.67 -4.79
C ILE A 396 -6.95 7.73 -3.73
N VAL A 397 -5.88 6.97 -4.05
CA VAL A 397 -5.17 6.13 -3.05
C VAL A 397 -4.59 6.98 -1.94
N GLY A 398 -3.91 8.08 -2.26
CA GLY A 398 -3.36 9.01 -1.27
C GLY A 398 -4.45 9.57 -0.36
N GLU A 399 -5.58 10.00 -0.92
CA GLU A 399 -6.74 10.46 -0.15
C GLU A 399 -7.34 9.35 0.72
N THR A 400 -7.42 8.12 0.22
CA THR A 400 -7.92 6.96 0.99
C THR A 400 -7.05 6.74 2.24
N ILE A 401 -5.74 6.74 2.09
CA ILE A 401 -4.82 6.61 3.24
C ILE A 401 -4.98 7.78 4.21
N ALA A 402 -5.03 9.01 3.70
CA ALA A 402 -5.15 10.20 4.53
C ALA A 402 -6.49 10.26 5.27
N LYS A 403 -7.60 9.92 4.61
CA LYS A 403 -8.96 10.07 5.15
C LYS A 403 -9.44 8.86 5.96
N LEU A 404 -9.04 7.64 5.60
CA LEU A 404 -9.53 6.43 6.26
C LEU A 404 -8.52 5.77 7.21
N TYR A 405 -7.20 5.90 6.96
CA TYR A 405 -6.16 5.19 7.71
C TYR A 405 -5.25 6.11 8.53
N SER A 406 -5.57 7.40 8.62
CA SER A 406 -4.85 8.34 9.49
C SER A 406 -5.58 8.52 10.83
N ARG A 407 -4.81 8.92 11.87
CA ARG A 407 -5.33 9.28 13.18
C ARG A 407 -5.77 10.74 13.29
N ARG A 408 -5.97 11.40 12.14
CA ARG A 408 -6.49 12.77 12.09
C ARG A 408 -7.97 12.77 12.44
N LYS A 409 -8.40 13.75 13.21
CA LYS A 409 -9.82 13.99 13.48
C LYS A 409 -10.46 14.68 12.26
N TYR A 410 -11.63 14.23 11.86
CA TYR A 410 -12.41 14.78 10.76
C TYR A 410 -13.80 15.15 11.28
N SER A 411 -14.39 16.22 10.74
CA SER A 411 -15.78 16.58 10.99
C SER A 411 -16.79 15.63 10.30
N GLU A 412 -16.34 14.93 9.26
CA GLU A 412 -17.14 13.98 8.49
C GLU A 412 -17.11 12.61 9.14
N THR A 413 -18.25 11.90 9.09
CA THR A 413 -18.32 10.52 9.55
C THR A 413 -17.48 9.58 8.65
N PHE A 414 -17.19 8.39 9.13
CA PHE A 414 -16.45 7.40 8.35
C PHE A 414 -17.17 7.07 7.04
N LEU A 415 -18.49 6.84 7.08
CA LEU A 415 -19.29 6.51 5.90
C LEU A 415 -19.35 7.65 4.88
N GLN A 416 -19.45 8.92 5.32
CA GLN A 416 -19.36 10.08 4.44
C GLN A 416 -18.03 10.13 3.69
N ARG A 417 -16.91 9.87 4.39
CA ARG A 417 -15.58 9.82 3.76
C ARG A 417 -15.44 8.68 2.78
N VAL A 418 -15.96 7.49 3.12
CA VAL A 418 -16.00 6.33 2.21
C VAL A 418 -16.84 6.65 0.97
N GLN A 419 -18.02 7.25 1.13
CA GLN A 419 -18.88 7.63 0.02
C GLN A 419 -18.19 8.61 -0.94
N LYS A 420 -17.51 9.64 -0.42
CA LYS A 420 -16.77 10.61 -1.25
C LYS A 420 -15.65 9.95 -2.07
N LEU A 421 -14.93 9.02 -1.47
CA LEU A 421 -13.89 8.26 -2.18
C LEU A 421 -14.47 7.33 -3.25
N LEU A 422 -15.60 6.66 -2.97
CA LEU A 422 -16.28 5.81 -3.96
C LEU A 422 -16.89 6.64 -5.10
N LYS A 423 -17.41 7.85 -4.82
CA LYS A 423 -17.84 8.80 -5.88
C LYS A 423 -16.66 9.18 -6.80
N ALA A 424 -15.48 9.42 -6.23
CA ALA A 424 -14.28 9.70 -7.02
C ALA A 424 -13.83 8.49 -7.85
N LEU A 425 -13.89 7.26 -7.30
CA LEU A 425 -13.61 6.03 -8.04
C LEU A 425 -14.63 5.77 -9.16
N LYS A 426 -15.91 6.01 -8.92
CA LYS A 426 -16.97 5.94 -9.95
C LYS A 426 -16.69 6.91 -11.10
N SER A 427 -16.43 8.17 -10.78
CA SER A 427 -16.08 9.19 -11.79
C SER A 427 -14.82 8.82 -12.57
N TRP A 428 -13.82 8.20 -11.92
CA TRP A 428 -12.62 7.71 -12.59
C TRP A 428 -12.96 6.64 -13.65
N VAL A 429 -13.78 5.66 -13.34
CA VAL A 429 -14.23 4.62 -14.31
C VAL A 429 -15.02 5.22 -15.45
N GLU A 430 -15.97 6.12 -15.16
CA GLU A 430 -16.83 6.75 -16.16
C GLU A 430 -16.04 7.61 -17.16
N THR A 431 -14.98 8.26 -16.69
CA THR A 431 -14.09 9.12 -17.50
C THR A 431 -12.94 8.39 -18.15
N LEU A 432 -12.83 7.06 -17.96
CA LEU A 432 -11.74 6.28 -18.53
C LEU A 432 -11.91 6.18 -20.06
N PRO A 433 -10.86 6.50 -20.86
CA PRO A 433 -10.88 6.34 -22.33
C PRO A 433 -11.22 4.91 -22.74
N GLU A 434 -11.87 4.77 -23.88
CA GLU A 434 -12.38 3.47 -24.37
C GLU A 434 -11.27 2.41 -24.53
N HIS A 435 -10.13 2.78 -25.07
CA HIS A 435 -9.00 1.86 -25.27
C HIS A 435 -8.34 1.39 -23.96
N LEU A 436 -8.64 2.04 -22.82
CA LEU A 436 -8.19 1.63 -21.47
C LEU A 436 -9.24 0.82 -20.73
N ARG A 437 -10.43 0.65 -21.27
CA ARG A 437 -11.47 -0.21 -20.69
C ARG A 437 -11.15 -1.68 -20.96
N LEU A 438 -11.59 -2.55 -20.07
CA LEU A 438 -11.57 -3.98 -20.31
C LEU A 438 -12.73 -4.32 -21.25
N ASN A 439 -12.45 -5.07 -22.30
CA ASN A 439 -13.46 -5.53 -23.24
C ASN A 439 -13.84 -6.98 -22.85
N ASP A 440 -15.14 -7.24 -22.65
CA ASP A 440 -15.63 -8.53 -22.16
C ASP A 440 -15.48 -9.66 -23.20
N ASP A 441 -15.35 -9.31 -24.50
CA ASP A 441 -15.36 -10.27 -25.59
C ASP A 441 -14.06 -11.08 -25.74
N ASP A 442 -12.92 -10.59 -25.19
CA ASP A 442 -11.65 -11.33 -25.24
C ASP A 442 -10.73 -11.05 -24.03
N PRO A 443 -10.99 -11.68 -22.88
CA PRO A 443 -10.20 -11.48 -21.66
C PRO A 443 -8.74 -11.96 -21.78
N GLY A 444 -8.38 -12.73 -22.81
CA GLY A 444 -7.04 -13.27 -23.02
C GLY A 444 -6.05 -12.30 -23.64
N THR A 445 -6.51 -11.28 -24.36
CA THR A 445 -5.69 -10.36 -25.16
C THR A 445 -5.37 -9.03 -24.48
N TYR A 446 -5.81 -8.79 -23.25
CA TYR A 446 -5.55 -7.52 -22.58
C TYR A 446 -4.05 -7.17 -22.51
N MET A 447 -3.72 -5.98 -22.98
CA MET A 447 -2.37 -5.45 -22.82
C MET A 447 -1.99 -5.38 -21.35
N LYS A 448 -0.73 -5.66 -21.02
CA LYS A 448 -0.23 -5.76 -19.65
C LYS A 448 -0.54 -4.53 -18.79
N HIS A 449 -0.44 -3.34 -19.36
CA HIS A 449 -0.68 -2.08 -18.66
C HIS A 449 -2.18 -1.87 -18.33
N ILE A 450 -3.09 -2.26 -19.22
CA ILE A 450 -4.55 -2.16 -18.98
C ILE A 450 -4.93 -3.05 -17.78
N SER A 451 -4.55 -4.34 -17.80
CA SER A 451 -4.81 -5.22 -16.67
C SER A 451 -4.21 -4.72 -15.36
N SER A 452 -2.99 -4.12 -15.40
CA SER A 452 -2.35 -3.54 -14.23
C SER A 452 -3.13 -2.34 -13.68
N LEU A 453 -3.69 -1.52 -14.55
CA LEU A 453 -4.51 -0.37 -14.18
C LEU A 453 -5.80 -0.81 -13.45
N HIS A 454 -6.50 -1.80 -14.00
CA HIS A 454 -7.73 -2.31 -13.40
C HIS A 454 -7.50 -3.08 -12.10
N LEU A 455 -6.39 -3.83 -11.98
CA LEU A 455 -5.98 -4.43 -10.71
C LEU A 455 -5.67 -3.37 -9.64
N SER A 456 -5.05 -2.27 -10.02
CA SER A 456 -4.80 -1.14 -9.12
C SER A 456 -6.09 -0.45 -8.69
N PHE A 457 -7.07 -0.31 -9.60
CA PHE A 457 -8.39 0.21 -9.31
C PHE A 457 -9.14 -0.69 -8.31
N ASN A 458 -9.21 -1.99 -8.56
CA ASN A 458 -9.85 -2.94 -7.65
C ASN A 458 -9.22 -2.88 -6.26
N GLN A 459 -7.90 -2.77 -6.19
CA GLN A 459 -7.19 -2.61 -4.91
C GLN A 459 -7.58 -1.31 -4.19
N CYS A 460 -7.87 -0.23 -4.92
CA CYS A 460 -8.42 1.00 -4.34
C CYS A 460 -9.80 0.78 -3.73
N VAL A 461 -10.69 0.09 -4.45
CA VAL A 461 -12.02 -0.25 -3.94
C VAL A 461 -11.89 -1.11 -2.69
N ILE A 462 -11.08 -2.18 -2.72
CA ILE A 462 -10.82 -3.03 -1.55
C ILE A 462 -10.29 -2.21 -0.38
N LEU A 463 -9.30 -1.36 -0.60
CA LEU A 463 -8.70 -0.54 0.45
C LEU A 463 -9.72 0.43 1.09
N THR A 464 -10.64 0.96 0.29
CA THR A 464 -11.69 1.88 0.75
C THR A 464 -12.79 1.15 1.55
N THR A 465 -13.13 -0.08 1.17
CA THR A 465 -14.32 -0.79 1.70
C THR A 465 -14.01 -1.90 2.69
N ARG A 466 -12.81 -2.47 2.72
CA ARG A 466 -12.45 -3.59 3.62
C ARG A 466 -12.55 -3.30 5.13
N PRO A 467 -12.44 -2.04 5.63
CA PRO A 467 -12.74 -1.79 7.03
C PRO A 467 -14.19 -2.15 7.38
N THR A 468 -15.12 -1.80 6.48
CA THR A 468 -16.54 -2.13 6.63
C THR A 468 -16.80 -3.64 6.56
N LEU A 469 -16.07 -4.34 5.67
CA LEU A 469 -16.17 -5.80 5.55
C LEU A 469 -15.75 -6.51 6.86
N LEU A 470 -14.66 -6.07 7.48
CA LEU A 470 -14.21 -6.63 8.76
C LEU A 470 -15.21 -6.33 9.89
N HIS A 471 -15.75 -5.11 9.92
CA HIS A 471 -16.78 -4.74 10.87
C HIS A 471 -18.03 -5.62 10.73
N LEU A 472 -18.51 -5.82 9.50
CA LEU A 472 -19.63 -6.71 9.20
C LEU A 472 -19.40 -8.12 9.74
N LEU A 473 -18.20 -8.66 9.51
CA LEU A 473 -17.80 -9.98 9.99
C LEU A 473 -17.83 -10.09 11.52
N MET A 474 -17.40 -9.04 12.22
CA MET A 474 -17.37 -8.98 13.67
C MET A 474 -18.79 -8.88 14.25
N LYS A 475 -19.63 -7.98 13.72
CA LYS A 475 -21.03 -7.85 14.13
C LYS A 475 -21.81 -9.16 13.97
N LEU A 476 -21.67 -9.85 12.85
CA LEU A 476 -22.35 -11.14 12.64
C LEU A 476 -21.91 -12.23 13.63
N ASN A 477 -20.66 -12.19 14.08
CA ASN A 477 -20.19 -13.11 15.10
C ASN A 477 -20.78 -12.83 16.50
N GLU A 478 -21.05 -11.57 16.82
CA GLU A 478 -21.68 -11.12 18.06
C GLU A 478 -23.16 -11.47 18.10
N THR A 479 -23.90 -11.31 16.99
CA THR A 479 -25.34 -11.66 16.90
C THR A 479 -25.62 -13.16 17.04
N ASN A 480 -24.64 -14.02 16.77
CA ASN A 480 -24.75 -15.46 17.04
C ASN A 480 -24.60 -15.84 18.52
N SER A 481 -24.38 -14.86 19.41
CA SER A 481 -24.38 -15.05 20.87
C SER A 481 -25.81 -14.85 21.41
N PRO A 482 -26.34 -15.75 22.28
CA PRO A 482 -27.75 -15.78 22.67
C PRO A 482 -28.22 -14.63 23.60
N SER A 483 -27.40 -13.61 23.83
CA SER A 483 -27.65 -12.60 24.86
C SER A 483 -27.85 -11.15 24.37
N THR A 484 -27.88 -10.89 23.04
CA THR A 484 -27.98 -9.51 22.54
C THR A 484 -29.20 -9.27 21.67
N ASN A 485 -29.85 -8.11 21.87
CA ASN A 485 -30.93 -7.61 21.01
C ASN A 485 -30.46 -7.58 19.55
N HIS A 486 -31.22 -8.19 18.66
CA HIS A 486 -30.97 -8.23 17.22
C HIS A 486 -31.03 -6.80 16.63
N GLU A 487 -29.92 -6.06 16.68
CA GLU A 487 -29.78 -4.87 15.85
C GLU A 487 -29.54 -5.29 14.40
N SER A 488 -30.42 -4.85 13.51
CA SER A 488 -30.28 -5.11 12.07
C SER A 488 -29.04 -4.39 11.52
N ILE A 489 -28.23 -5.10 10.75
CA ILE A 489 -27.10 -4.49 10.03
C ILE A 489 -27.64 -3.50 9.01
N SER A 490 -27.07 -2.30 8.95
CA SER A 490 -27.54 -1.27 8.03
C SER A 490 -27.21 -1.62 6.57
N GLN A 491 -28.09 -1.24 5.67
CA GLN A 491 -27.93 -1.49 4.23
C GLN A 491 -26.62 -0.92 3.66
N PRO A 492 -26.17 0.31 4.02
CA PRO A 492 -24.88 0.83 3.56
C PRO A 492 -23.70 -0.08 3.89
N VAL A 493 -23.68 -0.71 5.06
CA VAL A 493 -22.59 -1.62 5.48
C VAL A 493 -22.57 -2.88 4.63
N LEU A 494 -23.74 -3.45 4.32
CA LEU A 494 -23.86 -4.61 3.42
C LEU A 494 -23.38 -4.26 2.00
N THR A 495 -23.85 -3.14 1.46
CA THR A 495 -23.48 -2.66 0.12
C THR A 495 -21.96 -2.45 -0.02
N LEU A 496 -21.31 -1.88 1.01
CA LEU A 496 -19.85 -1.71 1.02
C LEU A 496 -19.11 -3.05 1.12
N GLY A 497 -19.66 -4.02 1.86
CA GLY A 497 -19.17 -5.39 1.90
C GLY A 497 -19.24 -6.07 0.53
N GLU A 498 -20.36 -5.96 -0.15
CA GLU A 498 -20.59 -6.48 -1.52
C GLU A 498 -19.60 -5.88 -2.52
N ALA A 499 -19.39 -4.57 -2.49
CA ALA A 499 -18.41 -3.89 -3.35
C ALA A 499 -16.97 -4.39 -3.12
N CYS A 500 -16.61 -4.63 -1.86
CA CYS A 500 -15.31 -5.20 -1.50
C CYS A 500 -15.11 -6.60 -2.10
N ILE A 501 -16.10 -7.47 -1.94
CA ILE A 501 -16.09 -8.84 -2.44
C ILE A 501 -16.06 -8.85 -3.97
N HIS A 502 -16.85 -8.00 -4.61
CA HIS A 502 -16.89 -7.88 -6.07
C HIS A 502 -15.51 -7.49 -6.64
N ALA A 503 -14.87 -6.46 -6.09
CA ALA A 503 -13.53 -6.04 -6.51
C ALA A 503 -12.47 -7.15 -6.31
N ALA A 504 -12.63 -7.95 -5.24
CA ALA A 504 -11.76 -9.10 -4.99
C ALA A 504 -11.96 -10.22 -6.01
N ARG A 505 -13.21 -10.59 -6.33
CA ARG A 505 -13.53 -11.59 -7.36
C ARG A 505 -12.98 -11.17 -8.72
N HIS A 506 -13.17 -9.92 -9.11
CA HIS A 506 -12.65 -9.39 -10.38
C HIS A 506 -11.11 -9.42 -10.42
N SER A 507 -10.42 -9.01 -9.34
CA SER A 507 -8.94 -9.11 -9.27
C SER A 507 -8.45 -10.55 -9.39
N HIS A 508 -9.11 -11.48 -8.69
CA HIS A 508 -8.79 -12.90 -8.75
C HIS A 508 -8.94 -13.44 -10.20
N THR A 509 -10.06 -13.15 -10.86
CA THR A 509 -10.33 -13.58 -12.24
C THR A 509 -9.27 -13.05 -13.21
N LEU A 510 -8.92 -11.76 -13.14
CA LEU A 510 -7.89 -11.15 -14.00
C LEU A 510 -6.51 -11.82 -13.83
N ILE A 511 -6.13 -12.15 -12.59
CA ILE A 511 -4.84 -12.78 -12.31
C ILE A 511 -4.85 -14.26 -12.72
N LEU A 512 -5.94 -14.97 -12.44
CA LEU A 512 -6.08 -16.37 -12.80
C LEU A 512 -6.07 -16.58 -14.32
N THR A 513 -6.75 -15.71 -15.07
CA THR A 513 -6.69 -15.70 -16.55
C THR A 513 -5.26 -15.53 -17.05
N LYS A 514 -4.49 -14.60 -16.46
CA LYS A 514 -3.06 -14.44 -16.81
C LYS A 514 -2.21 -15.64 -16.43
N TRP A 515 -2.52 -16.29 -15.35
CA TRP A 515 -1.87 -17.53 -14.93
C TRP A 515 -2.10 -18.65 -15.94
N ILE A 516 -3.36 -18.91 -16.29
CA ILE A 516 -3.76 -19.95 -17.25
C ILE A 516 -3.12 -19.69 -18.62
N ASN A 517 -3.09 -18.44 -19.08
CA ASN A 517 -2.49 -18.06 -20.36
C ASN A 517 -0.94 -17.97 -20.34
N GLY A 518 -0.29 -18.29 -19.22
CA GLY A 518 1.16 -18.22 -19.09
C GLY A 518 1.73 -16.79 -19.20
N SER A 519 0.90 -15.75 -19.09
CA SER A 519 1.30 -14.33 -19.23
C SER A 519 1.56 -13.63 -17.89
N LEU A 520 1.37 -14.33 -16.76
CA LEU A 520 1.65 -13.80 -15.43
C LEU A 520 3.16 -13.69 -15.21
N PRO A 521 3.72 -12.49 -14.88
CA PRO A 521 5.14 -12.35 -14.59
C PRO A 521 5.53 -13.10 -13.32
N VAL A 522 6.50 -14.00 -13.39
CA VAL A 522 6.96 -14.82 -12.26
C VAL A 522 7.40 -13.91 -11.09
N PHE A 523 8.23 -12.89 -11.34
CA PHE A 523 8.74 -11.97 -10.32
C PHE A 523 7.87 -10.73 -10.10
N GLY A 524 6.61 -10.75 -10.58
CA GLY A 524 5.68 -9.62 -10.50
C GLY A 524 5.16 -9.39 -9.09
N TYR A 525 5.81 -8.53 -8.29
CA TYR A 525 5.38 -8.18 -6.93
C TYR A 525 3.91 -7.75 -6.87
N PHE A 526 3.49 -6.85 -7.77
CA PHE A 526 2.15 -6.27 -7.70
C PHE A 526 1.05 -7.29 -7.96
N HIS A 527 1.27 -8.24 -8.88
CA HIS A 527 0.32 -9.33 -9.13
C HIS A 527 0.17 -10.23 -7.90
N ALA A 528 1.27 -10.62 -7.28
CA ALA A 528 1.25 -11.40 -6.04
C ALA A 528 0.53 -10.64 -4.90
N HIS A 529 0.77 -9.33 -4.78
CA HIS A 529 0.12 -8.48 -3.78
C HIS A 529 -1.40 -8.36 -3.99
N TYR A 530 -1.84 -8.15 -5.23
CA TYR A 530 -3.26 -8.04 -5.54
C TYR A 530 -3.99 -9.37 -5.34
N LEU A 531 -3.34 -10.48 -5.71
CA LEU A 531 -3.87 -11.82 -5.46
C LEU A 531 -3.98 -12.12 -3.96
N PHE A 532 -2.97 -11.78 -3.19
CA PHE A 532 -3.01 -11.89 -1.73
C PHE A 532 -4.16 -11.08 -1.12
N SER A 533 -4.33 -9.82 -1.54
CA SER A 533 -5.39 -8.95 -1.04
C SER A 533 -6.79 -9.48 -1.39
N SER A 534 -6.99 -9.94 -2.63
CA SER A 534 -8.27 -10.50 -3.06
C SER A 534 -8.58 -11.83 -2.38
N ALA A 535 -7.60 -12.73 -2.26
CA ALA A 535 -7.78 -14.01 -1.57
C ALA A 535 -8.20 -13.84 -0.11
N LEU A 536 -7.63 -12.86 0.62
CA LEU A 536 -8.07 -12.54 1.98
C LEU A 536 -9.54 -12.12 2.05
N VAL A 537 -9.97 -11.25 1.15
CA VAL A 537 -11.37 -10.81 1.09
C VAL A 537 -12.30 -11.99 0.76
N LEU A 538 -11.92 -12.86 -0.18
CA LEU A 538 -12.68 -14.05 -0.56
C LEU A 538 -12.75 -15.08 0.58
N ALA A 539 -11.70 -15.24 1.36
CA ALA A 539 -11.74 -16.06 2.57
C ALA A 539 -12.71 -15.49 3.62
N MET A 540 -12.76 -14.16 3.77
CA MET A 540 -13.69 -13.49 4.70
C MET A 540 -15.14 -13.60 4.23
N SER A 541 -15.39 -13.46 2.92
CA SER A 541 -16.74 -13.50 2.34
C SER A 541 -17.44 -14.84 2.61
N SER A 542 -16.68 -15.94 2.75
CA SER A 542 -17.24 -17.27 3.05
C SER A 542 -17.98 -17.35 4.40
N PHE A 543 -17.82 -16.37 5.29
CA PHE A 543 -18.54 -16.25 6.57
C PHE A 543 -19.72 -15.28 6.52
N LEU A 544 -19.95 -14.63 5.38
CA LEU A 544 -20.94 -13.57 5.25
C LEU A 544 -22.13 -14.03 4.41
N PRO A 545 -23.37 -13.59 4.72
CA PRO A 545 -24.54 -13.95 3.94
C PRO A 545 -24.51 -13.40 2.51
N ILE A 546 -23.71 -12.36 2.27
CA ILE A 546 -23.44 -11.76 0.94
C ILE A 546 -22.35 -12.50 0.14
N GLY A 547 -21.69 -13.50 0.75
CA GLY A 547 -20.68 -14.32 0.12
C GLY A 547 -21.27 -15.38 -0.82
N SER A 548 -20.41 -15.97 -1.67
CA SER A 548 -20.74 -17.09 -2.53
C SER A 548 -20.01 -18.35 -2.07
N PRO A 549 -20.62 -19.54 -2.22
CA PRO A 549 -19.93 -20.81 -1.97
C PRO A 549 -18.65 -20.99 -2.80
N SER A 550 -18.56 -20.33 -3.96
CA SER A 550 -17.38 -20.37 -4.84
C SER A 550 -16.20 -19.54 -4.32
N ASP A 551 -16.42 -18.62 -3.37
CA ASP A 551 -15.37 -17.71 -2.87
C ASP A 551 -14.24 -18.47 -2.15
N LEU A 552 -14.58 -19.54 -1.44
CA LEU A 552 -13.58 -20.36 -0.78
C LEU A 552 -12.72 -21.12 -1.80
N GLY A 553 -13.31 -21.64 -2.89
CA GLY A 553 -12.56 -22.26 -4.00
C GLY A 553 -11.65 -21.24 -4.70
N ALA A 554 -12.11 -19.99 -4.85
CA ALA A 554 -11.30 -18.90 -5.38
C ALA A 554 -10.14 -18.53 -4.43
N PHE A 555 -10.34 -18.57 -3.12
CA PHE A 555 -9.26 -18.43 -2.14
C PHE A 555 -8.20 -19.53 -2.30
N GLU A 556 -8.63 -20.80 -2.44
CA GLU A 556 -7.73 -21.94 -2.58
C GLU A 556 -6.94 -21.89 -3.90
N SER A 557 -7.59 -21.53 -5.01
CA SER A 557 -6.89 -21.33 -6.30
C SER A 557 -5.89 -20.17 -6.23
N GLY A 558 -6.22 -19.09 -5.53
CA GLY A 558 -5.29 -17.97 -5.28
C GLY A 558 -4.06 -18.41 -4.47
N LEU A 559 -4.26 -19.27 -3.47
CA LEU A 559 -3.18 -19.85 -2.67
C LEU A 559 -2.24 -20.71 -3.55
N GLU A 560 -2.80 -21.52 -4.45
CA GLU A 560 -2.04 -22.36 -5.38
C GLU A 560 -1.18 -21.54 -6.35
N VAL A 561 -1.74 -20.47 -6.93
CA VAL A 561 -0.98 -19.55 -7.80
C VAL A 561 0.18 -18.90 -7.04
N LEU A 562 -0.05 -18.44 -5.81
CA LEU A 562 1.02 -17.86 -4.98
C LEU A 562 2.08 -18.89 -4.62
N ARG A 563 1.69 -20.14 -4.34
CA ARG A 563 2.60 -21.26 -4.10
C ARG A 563 3.52 -21.47 -5.31
N SER A 564 2.95 -21.58 -6.49
CA SER A 564 3.71 -21.78 -7.72
C SER A 564 4.64 -20.58 -8.02
N MET A 565 4.19 -19.34 -7.82
CA MET A 565 5.08 -18.17 -7.94
C MET A 565 6.24 -18.24 -6.93
N SER A 566 5.98 -18.71 -5.71
CA SER A 566 6.99 -18.89 -4.65
C SER A 566 8.03 -19.95 -5.03
N GLU A 567 7.59 -21.10 -5.54
CA GLU A 567 8.44 -22.18 -6.00
C GLU A 567 9.35 -21.76 -7.17
N ASN A 568 8.89 -20.80 -7.97
CA ASN A 568 9.66 -20.18 -9.04
C ASN A 568 10.53 -18.98 -8.56
N GLY A 569 10.72 -18.80 -7.26
CA GLY A 569 11.65 -17.85 -6.67
C GLY A 569 11.08 -16.44 -6.39
N ASN A 570 9.76 -16.22 -6.49
CA ASN A 570 9.16 -14.95 -6.11
C ASN A 570 9.06 -14.82 -4.59
N LEU A 571 9.93 -14.01 -4.00
CA LEU A 571 10.03 -13.81 -2.55
C LEU A 571 8.78 -13.15 -1.94
N ALA A 572 8.11 -12.26 -2.68
CA ALA A 572 6.87 -11.64 -2.22
C ALA A 572 5.72 -12.66 -2.20
N ALA A 573 5.63 -13.49 -3.24
CA ALA A 573 4.65 -14.58 -3.29
C ALA A 573 4.88 -15.59 -2.16
N SER A 574 6.13 -15.90 -1.83
CA SER A 574 6.49 -16.75 -0.68
C SER A 574 5.98 -16.18 0.64
N GLU A 575 6.18 -14.89 0.89
CA GLU A 575 5.65 -14.21 2.08
C GLU A 575 4.11 -14.24 2.13
N PHE A 576 3.46 -13.95 1.00
CA PHE A 576 2.00 -13.90 0.91
C PHE A 576 1.37 -15.28 1.01
N TYR A 577 1.97 -16.29 0.37
CA TYR A 577 1.58 -17.68 0.50
C TYR A 577 1.60 -18.13 1.97
N HIS A 578 2.70 -17.89 2.67
CA HIS A 578 2.82 -18.25 4.08
C HIS A 578 1.76 -17.57 4.96
N ASN A 579 1.45 -16.28 4.70
CA ASN A 579 0.37 -15.59 5.40
C ASN A 579 -1.01 -16.23 5.14
N LEU A 580 -1.34 -16.58 3.88
CA LEU A 580 -2.62 -17.23 3.56
C LEU A 580 -2.70 -18.65 4.07
N GLU A 581 -1.59 -19.37 4.10
CA GLU A 581 -1.52 -20.72 4.69
C GLU A 581 -1.87 -20.68 6.17
N GLN A 582 -1.37 -19.69 6.92
CA GLN A 582 -1.75 -19.46 8.30
C GLN A 582 -3.25 -19.13 8.45
N VAL A 583 -3.80 -18.35 7.51
CA VAL A 583 -5.25 -18.09 7.46
C VAL A 583 -6.01 -19.40 7.21
N LYS A 584 -5.59 -20.22 6.26
CA LYS A 584 -6.20 -21.53 5.97
C LYS A 584 -6.22 -22.44 7.19
N GLN A 585 -5.09 -22.55 7.90
CA GLN A 585 -5.01 -23.32 9.16
C GLN A 585 -6.01 -22.83 10.21
N CYS A 586 -6.16 -21.51 10.37
CA CYS A 586 -7.14 -20.94 11.28
C CYS A 586 -8.60 -21.23 10.85
N LEU A 587 -8.87 -21.22 9.54
CA LEU A 587 -10.17 -21.59 8.96
C LEU A 587 -10.53 -23.05 9.24
N ASP A 588 -9.59 -23.95 9.02
CA ASP A 588 -9.78 -25.40 9.23
C ASP A 588 -10.00 -25.73 10.73
N LEU A 589 -9.25 -25.06 11.61
CA LEU A 589 -9.45 -25.16 13.07
C LEU A 589 -10.82 -24.66 13.50
N ARG A 590 -11.35 -23.59 12.91
CA ARG A 590 -12.68 -23.07 13.23
C ARG A 590 -13.76 -24.02 12.75
N LYS A 591 -13.67 -24.54 11.51
CA LYS A 591 -14.61 -25.55 10.97
C LYS A 591 -14.63 -26.84 11.79
N SER A 592 -13.51 -27.27 12.36
CA SER A 592 -13.43 -28.46 13.19
C SER A 592 -14.06 -28.30 14.58
N LYS A 593 -14.22 -27.05 15.05
CA LYS A 593 -14.86 -26.71 16.34
C LYS A 593 -16.37 -26.55 16.23
N GLU A 594 -16.92 -26.32 15.04
CA GLU A 594 -18.37 -26.26 14.83
C GLU A 594 -18.97 -27.66 14.98
N PRO A 595 -19.95 -27.87 15.89
CA PRO A 595 -20.56 -29.20 16.06
C PRO A 595 -21.27 -29.59 14.77
N LYS A 596 -20.90 -30.73 14.20
CA LYS A 596 -21.64 -31.33 13.08
C LYS A 596 -23.07 -31.51 13.53
N SER A 597 -23.99 -30.72 13.00
CA SER A 597 -25.42 -30.96 13.13
C SER A 597 -25.72 -32.30 12.44
N THR A 598 -25.92 -33.32 13.26
CA THR A 598 -26.37 -34.65 12.83
C THR A 598 -27.76 -34.50 12.23
N SER A 599 -27.85 -34.51 10.93
CA SER A 599 -29.08 -34.83 10.21
C SER A 599 -29.37 -36.33 10.40
N ASN A 600 -30.04 -36.69 11.49
CA ASN A 600 -30.72 -37.99 11.60
C ASN A 600 -32.05 -37.86 10.86
N ALA A 601 -32.12 -38.42 9.68
CA ALA A 601 -33.36 -38.81 9.04
C ALA A 601 -33.33 -40.33 8.88
N ASP A 602 -34.16 -40.99 9.67
CA ASP A 602 -34.80 -42.28 9.54
C ASP A 602 -34.22 -43.33 8.57
N GLN A 603 -33.72 -44.43 9.13
CA GLN A 603 -34.00 -45.77 8.63
C GLN A 603 -33.98 -46.79 9.78
N GLN A 604 -35.13 -47.42 10.02
CA GLN A 604 -35.36 -48.53 10.95
C GLN A 604 -34.60 -49.82 10.51
N PRO A 605 -34.31 -50.70 11.45
CA PRO A 605 -33.48 -51.85 11.21
C PRO A 605 -34.28 -53.10 10.77
N SER A 606 -33.75 -53.87 9.87
CA SER A 606 -34.17 -55.26 9.68
C SER A 606 -33.02 -56.20 10.12
N THR A 607 -33.38 -56.99 11.11
CA THR A 607 -32.66 -58.10 11.70
C THR A 607 -32.37 -59.22 10.73
N THR A 608 -31.16 -59.79 10.75
CA THR A 608 -30.95 -61.26 10.86
C THR A 608 -29.52 -61.58 11.34
N ALA A 609 -29.50 -62.58 12.21
CA ALA A 609 -28.37 -63.03 13.00
C ALA A 609 -27.48 -64.06 12.33
N SER A 610 -26.35 -64.23 12.94
CA SER A 610 -25.42 -65.38 13.11
C SER A 610 -24.03 -65.13 12.51
N GLY A 611 -22.93 -65.34 13.16
CA GLY A 611 -22.53 -66.08 14.32
C GLY A 611 -21.02 -66.14 14.35
N SER A 612 -20.44 -66.19 15.57
CA SER A 612 -19.14 -66.72 15.97
C SER A 612 -17.84 -66.13 15.43
N GLY A 613 -17.07 -65.41 16.19
CA GLY A 613 -16.17 -65.82 17.25
C GLY A 613 -14.69 -65.58 16.87
N PRO A 614 -13.78 -65.45 17.84
CA PRO A 614 -12.72 -64.42 17.76
C PRO A 614 -11.30 -65.02 17.59
N THR A 615 -10.35 -64.22 17.16
CA THR A 615 -8.94 -64.39 17.55
C THR A 615 -8.10 -63.10 17.41
N ILE A 616 -7.40 -62.78 18.46
CA ILE A 616 -6.37 -61.77 18.71
C ILE A 616 -5.02 -62.52 18.71
N PRO A 617 -3.84 -61.89 18.82
CA PRO A 617 -3.06 -60.92 18.04
C PRO A 617 -1.62 -61.41 17.74
N SER A 618 -0.79 -60.58 17.10
CA SER A 618 0.67 -60.49 17.39
C SER A 618 1.36 -59.47 16.46
N THR A 619 1.88 -58.45 17.05
CA THR A 619 3.28 -58.12 17.42
C THR A 619 4.30 -57.99 16.30
N PHE A 620 4.71 -56.76 16.04
CA PHE A 620 6.02 -56.07 15.93
C PHE A 620 7.28 -56.85 15.46
N PRO A 621 8.42 -56.16 15.27
CA PRO A 621 8.96 -55.46 14.12
C PRO A 621 10.41 -56.03 13.83
N PRO A 622 11.48 -55.31 13.50
CA PRO A 622 11.94 -54.49 12.38
C PRO A 622 13.24 -55.03 11.73
N THR A 623 13.90 -54.26 10.86
CA THR A 623 15.36 -54.10 10.68
C THR A 623 15.68 -53.69 9.23
N VAL A 624 16.30 -52.56 8.99
CA VAL A 624 17.70 -52.11 8.99
C VAL A 624 18.58 -52.73 7.87
N SER A 625 19.29 -51.81 7.22
CA SER A 625 20.56 -51.92 6.46
C SER A 625 20.44 -52.18 4.95
N THR A 626 21.15 -51.56 4.04
CA THR A 626 22.51 -50.95 4.04
C THR A 626 22.77 -50.30 2.67
N VAL A 627 23.61 -49.27 2.68
CA VAL A 627 24.31 -48.60 1.57
C VAL A 627 25.68 -49.32 1.37
N PRO A 628 26.53 -49.07 0.40
CA PRO A 628 26.59 -48.70 -1.01
C PRO A 628 27.43 -49.66 -1.90
N PRO A 629 28.19 -49.37 -2.96
CA PRO A 629 28.97 -48.20 -3.31
C PRO A 629 29.12 -47.80 -4.81
N ALA A 630 29.73 -46.72 -4.98
CA ALA A 630 30.41 -45.93 -5.97
C ALA A 630 31.02 -46.52 -7.27
N THR A 631 31.37 -45.53 -8.13
CA THR A 631 32.33 -45.42 -9.26
C THR A 631 31.68 -45.59 -10.64
N THR A 632 31.90 -44.73 -11.60
CA THR A 632 33.12 -44.14 -12.16
C THR A 632 32.81 -42.99 -13.10
N VAL A 633 33.72 -42.06 -13.12
CA VAL A 633 34.10 -41.00 -14.01
C VAL A 633 34.07 -41.33 -15.51
N SER A 634 33.64 -40.39 -16.35
CA SER A 634 34.34 -40.04 -17.59
C SER A 634 33.83 -38.71 -18.17
N ASP A 635 34.77 -37.87 -18.47
CA ASP A 635 34.70 -36.53 -19.06
C ASP A 635 34.46 -36.56 -20.59
N PRO A 636 34.37 -35.36 -21.24
CA PRO A 636 33.51 -35.09 -22.39
C PRO A 636 34.23 -35.17 -23.75
N PRO A 637 33.57 -34.84 -24.83
CA PRO A 637 34.26 -34.14 -25.92
C PRO A 637 33.60 -32.83 -26.39
N LEU A 638 34.51 -31.96 -26.66
CA LEU A 638 34.41 -30.69 -27.37
C LEU A 638 33.93 -30.88 -28.86
N LEU A 639 33.65 -29.68 -29.46
CA LEU A 639 33.61 -29.33 -30.88
C LEU A 639 32.19 -29.17 -31.43
N THR A 640 31.87 -28.21 -32.25
CA THR A 640 32.53 -27.14 -33.06
C THR A 640 31.46 -26.22 -33.64
N THR A 641 31.91 -25.04 -33.93
CA THR A 641 31.31 -23.99 -34.72
C THR A 641 30.63 -24.44 -36.03
N ALA A 642 29.50 -23.81 -36.38
CA ALA A 642 29.20 -23.43 -37.76
C ALA A 642 28.20 -22.27 -37.78
N GLU A 643 28.56 -21.30 -38.57
CA GLU A 643 27.89 -20.08 -38.96
C GLU A 643 26.65 -20.32 -39.83
N ALA A 644 25.92 -19.27 -40.00
CA ALA A 644 25.26 -18.74 -41.16
C ALA A 644 23.73 -18.57 -41.10
N ASP A 645 23.40 -17.29 -41.20
CA ASP A 645 22.32 -16.66 -41.98
C ASP A 645 21.09 -17.50 -42.38
N LEU A 646 19.94 -16.92 -42.11
CA LEU A 646 19.02 -16.49 -43.15
C LEU A 646 17.75 -15.83 -42.61
N ILE A 647 17.46 -14.73 -43.23
CA ILE A 647 16.26 -13.90 -43.21
C ILE A 647 15.08 -14.70 -43.79
N SER A 648 13.88 -14.43 -43.30
CA SER A 648 12.61 -14.33 -44.01
C SER A 648 11.42 -15.14 -43.47
N ASN A 649 10.42 -14.36 -43.07
CA ASN A 649 8.97 -14.55 -43.24
C ASN A 649 8.28 -15.90 -43.00
N ASN A 650 7.54 -15.92 -41.89
CA ASN A 650 6.07 -16.25 -41.70
C ASN A 650 5.53 -17.66 -42.06
N PRO A 651 4.30 -17.99 -41.63
CA PRO A 651 4.04 -18.67 -40.38
C PRO A 651 3.57 -20.12 -40.61
N GLY A 652 3.80 -20.97 -39.65
CA GLY A 652 3.30 -22.34 -39.71
C GLY A 652 3.40 -23.06 -38.37
N TYR A 653 2.28 -23.45 -37.86
CA TYR A 653 2.11 -24.30 -36.70
C TYR A 653 2.94 -25.57 -36.76
N GLY A 654 3.71 -25.85 -35.73
CA GLY A 654 4.38 -27.12 -35.55
C GLY A 654 4.45 -27.45 -34.06
N HIS A 655 3.66 -28.42 -33.64
CA HIS A 655 3.69 -29.04 -32.33
C HIS A 655 5.08 -29.65 -32.05
N ALA A 656 5.70 -29.25 -30.94
CA ALA A 656 6.72 -30.05 -30.27
C ALA A 656 6.25 -30.28 -28.83
N GLN A 657 5.90 -31.50 -28.55
CA GLN A 657 5.57 -32.03 -27.23
C GLN A 657 6.82 -32.02 -26.34
N GLY A 658 6.83 -31.12 -25.34
CA GLY A 658 7.68 -31.21 -24.17
C GLY A 658 6.78 -31.57 -23.00
N SER A 659 7.04 -32.67 -22.35
CA SER A 659 6.28 -33.23 -21.23
C SER A 659 6.26 -32.26 -20.04
N ASN A 660 5.16 -31.53 -19.92
CA ASN A 660 4.74 -30.88 -18.68
C ASN A 660 4.09 -31.93 -17.78
N PRO A 661 4.24 -31.86 -16.45
CA PRO A 661 3.43 -32.70 -15.56
C PRO A 661 1.96 -32.35 -15.80
N THR A 662 1.23 -33.35 -16.26
CA THR A 662 -0.21 -33.31 -16.52
C THR A 662 -0.96 -32.91 -15.26
N PHE A 663 -1.33 -31.65 -15.18
CA PHE A 663 -2.40 -31.18 -14.31
C PHE A 663 -3.72 -31.60 -14.98
N THR A 664 -4.38 -32.58 -14.43
CA THR A 664 -5.80 -32.88 -14.77
C THR A 664 -6.63 -31.74 -14.16
N PRO A 665 -7.36 -30.96 -14.98
CA PRO A 665 -8.34 -30.03 -14.45
C PRO A 665 -9.51 -30.85 -13.90
N GLY A 666 -9.48 -31.15 -12.59
CA GLY A 666 -10.67 -31.58 -11.89
C GLY A 666 -11.67 -30.41 -11.95
N ASN A 667 -12.80 -30.65 -12.58
CA ASN A 667 -14.02 -29.86 -12.70
C ASN A 667 -13.98 -28.47 -12.03
N LEU A 668 -13.26 -27.52 -12.64
CA LEU A 668 -13.47 -26.10 -12.42
C LEU A 668 -14.72 -25.71 -13.23
N THR A 669 -15.88 -25.96 -12.66
CA THR A 669 -17.13 -25.36 -13.14
C THR A 669 -17.05 -23.86 -12.85
N PHE A 670 -16.69 -23.10 -13.87
CA PHE A 670 -16.92 -21.66 -13.87
C PHE A 670 -18.42 -21.43 -13.73
N PRO A 671 -18.87 -20.55 -12.83
CA PRO A 671 -20.23 -20.06 -12.91
C PRO A 671 -20.32 -19.24 -14.20
N THR A 672 -20.88 -19.83 -15.25
CA THR A 672 -21.36 -19.16 -16.44
C THR A 672 -22.60 -18.34 -16.06
N THR A 673 -22.41 -17.24 -15.32
CA THR A 673 -23.33 -16.14 -15.38
C THR A 673 -22.94 -15.35 -16.63
N ALA A 674 -23.80 -15.38 -17.62
CA ALA A 674 -23.71 -14.59 -18.84
C ALA A 674 -23.75 -13.09 -18.46
N GLY A 675 -22.58 -12.50 -18.33
CA GLY A 675 -22.32 -11.10 -17.96
C GLY A 675 -20.93 -11.07 -17.37
N GLY A 676 -19.92 -10.68 -18.18
CA GLY A 676 -18.53 -10.59 -17.72
C GLY A 676 -18.42 -9.69 -16.50
N ILE A 677 -17.62 -10.08 -15.50
CA ILE A 677 -17.36 -9.25 -14.32
C ILE A 677 -16.48 -8.09 -14.76
N THR A 678 -17.05 -6.88 -14.84
CA THR A 678 -16.33 -5.67 -15.25
C THR A 678 -15.91 -4.84 -14.04
N THR A 679 -14.93 -3.98 -14.24
CA THR A 679 -14.45 -3.01 -13.23
C THR A 679 -15.58 -2.09 -12.72
N ALA A 680 -16.55 -1.79 -13.57
CA ALA A 680 -17.66 -0.89 -13.26
C ALA A 680 -18.82 -1.57 -12.52
N MET A 681 -18.93 -2.90 -12.52
CA MET A 681 -20.12 -3.61 -12.02
C MET A 681 -20.46 -3.28 -10.57
N ALA A 682 -19.46 -3.14 -9.69
CA ALA A 682 -19.72 -2.76 -8.30
C ALA A 682 -20.46 -1.41 -8.16
N PHE A 683 -20.36 -0.52 -9.15
CA PHE A 683 -21.03 0.78 -9.18
C PHE A 683 -22.36 0.77 -9.93
N LEU A 684 -22.67 -0.32 -10.64
CA LEU A 684 -23.92 -0.47 -11.38
C LEU A 684 -25.02 -1.09 -10.51
N GLU A 685 -24.66 -1.73 -9.40
CA GLU A 685 -25.61 -2.32 -8.46
C GLU A 685 -26.54 -1.23 -7.90
N PRO A 686 -27.87 -1.44 -7.88
CA PRO A 686 -28.85 -0.45 -7.41
C PRO A 686 -28.56 0.01 -5.98
N THR A 687 -28.20 -0.90 -5.08
CA THR A 687 -27.87 -0.61 -3.68
C THR A 687 -26.66 0.32 -3.54
N MET A 688 -25.65 0.17 -4.41
CA MET A 688 -24.49 1.07 -4.45
C MET A 688 -24.87 2.43 -5.01
N GLN A 689 -25.73 2.49 -6.04
CA GLN A 689 -26.21 3.76 -6.59
C GLN A 689 -27.02 4.52 -5.54
N ASP A 690 -27.89 3.84 -4.81
CA ASP A 690 -28.67 4.42 -3.71
C ASP A 690 -27.73 4.93 -2.59
N PHE A 691 -26.72 4.15 -2.20
CA PHE A 691 -25.73 4.60 -1.24
C PHE A 691 -24.97 5.85 -1.70
N LEU A 692 -24.58 5.89 -2.97
CA LEU A 692 -23.87 7.06 -3.53
C LEU A 692 -24.77 8.28 -3.70
N ALA A 693 -26.09 8.09 -3.81
CA ALA A 693 -27.08 9.16 -3.91
C ALA A 693 -27.46 9.77 -2.56
N GLN A 694 -27.23 9.05 -1.44
CA GLN A 694 -27.54 9.55 -0.09
C GLN A 694 -26.86 10.88 0.20
N SER A 695 -27.59 11.76 0.91
CA SER A 695 -27.03 13.06 1.33
C SER A 695 -26.01 12.89 2.48
N ASP A 696 -25.11 13.85 2.63
CA ASP A 696 -24.18 13.88 3.76
C ASP A 696 -24.92 13.94 5.11
N PHE A 697 -26.13 14.53 5.13
CA PHE A 697 -26.98 14.60 6.30
C PHE A 697 -27.56 13.24 6.70
N ASP A 698 -28.08 12.47 5.74
CA ASP A 698 -28.65 11.14 5.99
C ASP A 698 -27.57 10.17 6.52
N LEU A 699 -26.37 10.22 5.94
CA LEU A 699 -25.23 9.43 6.43
C LEU A 699 -24.71 9.89 7.81
N GLY A 700 -24.94 11.14 8.18
CA GLY A 700 -24.62 11.69 9.50
C GLY A 700 -25.60 11.27 10.58
N LEU A 701 -26.86 10.93 10.21
CA LEU A 701 -27.92 10.50 11.14
C LEU A 701 -27.94 8.99 11.40
N LEU A 702 -27.15 8.19 10.68
CA LEU A 702 -27.01 6.78 11.00
C LEU A 702 -26.53 6.62 12.44
N HIS A 703 -27.27 5.81 13.19
CA HIS A 703 -27.08 5.62 14.64
C HIS A 703 -25.61 5.29 14.97
N PRO A 704 -25.10 5.67 16.16
CA PRO A 704 -23.72 5.34 16.58
C PRO A 704 -23.33 3.86 16.43
N VAL A 705 -24.29 2.96 16.46
CA VAL A 705 -24.11 1.52 16.20
C VAL A 705 -23.74 1.23 14.76
N ASP A 706 -24.26 2.00 13.80
CA ASP A 706 -23.90 1.94 12.38
C ASP A 706 -22.61 2.71 12.08
N THR A 707 -22.23 3.60 12.97
CA THR A 707 -20.99 4.35 12.95
C THR A 707 -20.02 3.72 13.94
N PHE A 708 -19.56 2.51 13.67
CA PHE A 708 -18.41 1.85 14.29
C PHE A 708 -18.12 2.30 15.75
N MET A 709 -18.84 1.78 16.73
CA MET A 709 -18.56 2.05 18.15
C MET A 709 -17.20 1.47 18.54
N ASN A 710 -16.44 2.23 19.29
CA ASN A 710 -15.22 1.80 19.93
C ASN A 710 -15.55 0.64 20.88
N ASP A 711 -15.21 -0.56 20.47
CA ASP A 711 -15.11 -1.67 21.42
C ASP A 711 -13.72 -1.58 22.06
N GLU A 712 -13.65 -0.96 23.23
CA GLU A 712 -12.41 -0.82 24.02
C GLU A 712 -11.75 -2.18 24.28
N ASN A 713 -12.50 -3.26 24.19
CA ASN A 713 -12.01 -4.63 24.42
C ASN A 713 -11.23 -5.24 23.25
N LEU A 714 -11.29 -4.65 22.05
CA LEU A 714 -10.57 -5.20 20.89
C LEU A 714 -9.11 -4.78 20.81
N TYR A 715 -8.69 -3.78 21.59
CA TYR A 715 -7.37 -3.16 21.47
C TYR A 715 -6.57 -3.11 22.79
N THR A 716 -7.11 -3.58 23.89
CA THR A 716 -6.32 -3.75 25.11
C THR A 716 -5.40 -4.96 24.96
N CYS A 717 -4.30 -4.77 24.26
CA CYS A 717 -3.10 -5.53 24.56
C CYS A 717 -2.62 -5.05 25.94
N HIS A 718 -2.93 -5.79 26.99
CA HIS A 718 -2.15 -5.70 28.20
C HIS A 718 -0.72 -6.12 27.83
N ASP A 719 0.19 -5.16 27.88
CA ASP A 719 1.61 -5.38 27.81
C ASP A 719 2.05 -6.26 28.98
N LEU A 720 2.66 -7.36 28.66
CA LEU A 720 3.68 -8.04 29.47
C LEU A 720 4.89 -8.27 28.58
#